data_66d0779228dbd92e7f5c800300fd0d25
#
_entry.id   66d0779228dbd92e7f5c800300fd0d25
#
_cell.length_a   1.000
_cell.length_b   1.000
_cell.length_c   1.000
_cell.angle_alpha   90.00
_cell.angle_beta   90.00
_cell.angle_gamma   90.00
#
_symmetry.space_group_name_H-M   'P 1'
#
loop_
_entity.id
_entity.type
_entity.pdbx_description
1 polymer ?
#
loop_
_entity_poly.entity_id
_entity_poly.type
_entity_poly.pdbx_seq_one_letter_code
_entity_poly.pdbx_strand_id
1 'polypeptide(L)'
;MADVFTRILRIDLPETLQCDESGKNPAFTITFVADGEIPFPQVILHAPDGQRLINGDAIQAGPVTGGEYPYTASVPAGLLWPNQINVQVEGCRKADIRQSGGGDWIKEFRALRIAPNAKVKPTIRVATGPGDAPVKLYFGIHKHMHQPYYNTTDRLYWDGEKDSIFGARGGPYTHFIPTAARQYVGGGLPHAGLSTSWSGSLIEQLDRCAADGLCGGRFAGWNNDLRAIAQEKTELGHPRVDFVAFGFFHPLMPLIPARNIVKQVEWHRAIIRSTFGVEASSVMFPPETAFHVRMIPALNQAGVKAVIYDSIHRFRACQDYPYAGINEGMLPPNPAEQVNPPVHDWLQLHNIWAGSKISPSLLKPEYVQYEDPEGQVHKIIAVPAERYIGNEDARGGFGALQYPDVLGQVYNQIVDTGTFDPKHPPFFLLHSDGDNHGGGADSYYNHNTGQLVQWLQGDPRFELTSVHDYLDRFPPDPAQAAHIEPGSWSGADNGDPQFMKWFSRYDQPYSPDLNSWAVLTAFQNVVHALEDAVPGKPWLDDISRLMLTAETSCYWYWTGQTVWDQQVTNAANKGYGMVKSEVDALLAAGKDCTGPTIFPPWVTPENPGGKRWGQGCLLDAPREGTVHTFVHDISGLKRVTLVLRTATGESRIPMTDNGPYPSQTGAALVAHYFTAKLPVGAGDVRYYLEAEDGKGNIARGALERVYLA
;
A
#
# COMPACT_ATOMS: atom_id res chain seq x y z
N MET A 1 -29.04 0.03 15.56
CA MET A 1 -29.32 1.17 14.64
C MET A 1 -28.03 1.32 13.85
N ALA A 2 -28.06 1.05 12.55
CA ALA A 2 -26.92 1.28 11.69
C ALA A 2 -26.55 2.76 11.78
N ASP A 3 -25.28 3.06 12.09
CA ASP A 3 -24.76 4.40 11.98
C ASP A 3 -24.82 4.80 10.51
N VAL A 4 -25.85 5.53 10.14
CA VAL A 4 -25.97 6.11 8.80
C VAL A 4 -24.88 7.14 8.70
N PHE A 5 -23.84 6.84 7.93
CA PHE A 5 -22.73 7.76 7.72
C PHE A 5 -23.21 8.97 6.91
N THR A 6 -23.23 10.13 7.55
CA THR A 6 -23.50 11.39 6.87
C THR A 6 -22.45 11.67 5.81
N ARG A 7 -22.88 12.05 4.60
CA ARG A 7 -22.01 12.41 3.48
C ARG A 7 -22.32 13.80 2.98
N ILE A 8 -21.32 14.50 2.48
CA ILE A 8 -21.52 15.72 1.74
C ILE A 8 -21.86 15.34 0.30
N LEU A 9 -23.07 15.68 -0.15
CA LEU A 9 -23.59 15.29 -1.45
C LEU A 9 -23.13 16.22 -2.57
N ARG A 10 -23.05 17.52 -2.28
CA ARG A 10 -22.58 18.53 -3.24
C ARG A 10 -22.07 19.78 -2.52
N ILE A 11 -21.21 20.51 -3.20
CA ILE A 11 -20.75 21.85 -2.83
C ILE A 11 -21.08 22.77 -3.99
N ASP A 12 -21.89 23.78 -3.74
CA ASP A 12 -22.29 24.75 -4.73
C ASP A 12 -21.39 25.99 -4.66
N LEU A 13 -20.59 26.18 -5.69
CA LEU A 13 -19.63 27.29 -5.84
C LEU A 13 -19.91 28.01 -7.17
N PRO A 14 -19.57 29.30 -7.28
CA PRO A 14 -19.47 29.92 -8.59
C PRO A 14 -18.38 29.22 -9.42
N GLU A 15 -18.58 29.06 -10.72
CA GLU A 15 -17.54 28.48 -11.60
C GLU A 15 -16.24 29.27 -11.58
N THR A 16 -16.37 30.58 -11.46
CA THR A 16 -15.24 31.52 -11.39
C THR A 16 -15.61 32.70 -10.54
N LEU A 17 -14.77 33.07 -9.59
CA LEU A 17 -14.93 34.29 -8.81
C LEU A 17 -14.23 35.43 -9.53
N GLN A 18 -14.98 36.46 -9.93
CA GLN A 18 -14.44 37.66 -10.52
C GLN A 18 -13.95 38.60 -9.42
N CYS A 19 -12.66 38.93 -9.44
CA CYS A 19 -12.09 39.91 -8.54
C CYS A 19 -12.06 41.32 -9.18
N ASP A 20 -12.02 42.35 -8.34
CA ASP A 20 -11.87 43.70 -8.81
C ASP A 20 -10.47 43.99 -9.40
N GLU A 21 -10.24 45.21 -9.88
CA GLU A 21 -8.97 45.61 -10.49
C GLU A 21 -7.77 45.54 -9.51
N SER A 22 -8.02 45.52 -8.20
CA SER A 22 -7.00 45.36 -7.15
C SER A 22 -6.77 43.90 -6.80
N GLY A 23 -7.48 42.95 -7.42
CA GLY A 23 -7.40 41.53 -7.14
C GLY A 23 -8.22 41.06 -5.95
N LYS A 24 -9.11 41.93 -5.42
CA LYS A 24 -9.96 41.60 -4.27
C LYS A 24 -11.28 40.98 -4.70
N ASN A 25 -11.76 39.99 -3.94
CA ASN A 25 -13.02 39.35 -4.19
C ASN A 25 -14.25 40.17 -3.80
N PRO A 26 -15.40 40.04 -4.49
CA PRO A 26 -16.69 40.42 -3.93
C PRO A 26 -17.09 39.47 -2.78
N ALA A 27 -18.05 39.88 -1.95
CA ALA A 27 -18.64 38.94 -1.00
C ALA A 27 -19.36 37.81 -1.79
N PHE A 28 -19.21 36.58 -1.33
CA PHE A 28 -19.87 35.43 -1.93
C PHE A 28 -20.27 34.39 -0.88
N THR A 29 -21.13 33.47 -1.26
CA THR A 29 -21.63 32.42 -0.36
C THR A 29 -21.23 31.06 -0.90
N ILE A 30 -20.83 30.20 0.00
CA ILE A 30 -20.59 28.78 -0.26
C ILE A 30 -21.72 27.99 0.36
N THR A 31 -22.40 27.19 -0.44
CA THR A 31 -23.45 26.28 0.03
C THR A 31 -23.02 24.84 -0.18
N PHE A 32 -23.29 23.99 0.78
CA PHE A 32 -23.12 22.55 0.60
C PHE A 32 -24.30 21.79 1.19
N VAL A 33 -24.51 20.58 0.71
CA VAL A 33 -25.63 19.73 1.10
C VAL A 33 -25.12 18.38 1.56
N ALA A 34 -25.64 17.92 2.70
CA ALA A 34 -25.35 16.60 3.25
C ALA A 34 -26.61 15.71 3.30
N ASP A 35 -26.44 14.41 3.38
CA ASP A 35 -27.52 13.43 3.56
C ASP A 35 -27.85 13.12 5.03
N GLY A 36 -27.33 13.93 5.94
CA GLY A 36 -27.59 13.86 7.37
C GLY A 36 -27.15 15.15 8.08
N GLU A 37 -27.53 15.26 9.34
CA GLU A 37 -27.13 16.39 10.17
C GLU A 37 -25.61 16.38 10.42
N ILE A 38 -25.01 17.56 10.31
CA ILE A 38 -23.60 17.82 10.66
C ILE A 38 -23.60 18.74 11.89
N PRO A 39 -23.21 18.26 13.07
CA PRO A 39 -23.25 19.04 14.31
C PRO A 39 -22.37 20.31 14.31
N PHE A 40 -21.23 20.26 13.63
CA PHE A 40 -20.29 21.39 13.57
C PHE A 40 -19.81 21.61 12.13
N PRO A 41 -20.69 22.14 11.25
CA PRO A 41 -20.31 22.38 9.86
C PRO A 41 -19.39 23.58 9.73
N GLN A 42 -18.32 23.43 8.96
CA GLN A 42 -17.33 24.48 8.71
C GLN A 42 -16.97 24.56 7.24
N VAL A 43 -16.60 25.76 6.81
CA VAL A 43 -15.96 26.01 5.51
C VAL A 43 -14.60 26.62 5.74
N ILE A 44 -13.58 26.05 5.13
CA ILE A 44 -12.20 26.52 5.21
C ILE A 44 -11.72 26.80 3.81
N LEU A 45 -11.13 27.98 3.63
CA LEU A 45 -10.52 28.37 2.36
C LEU A 45 -9.00 28.36 2.50
N HIS A 46 -8.37 27.75 1.53
CA HIS A 46 -6.92 27.61 1.48
C HIS A 46 -6.37 28.20 0.17
N ALA A 47 -5.21 28.83 0.24
CA ALA A 47 -4.41 29.11 -0.93
C ALA A 47 -3.93 27.80 -1.59
N PRO A 48 -3.47 27.81 -2.85
CA PRO A 48 -2.94 26.62 -3.51
C PRO A 48 -1.77 25.97 -2.76
N ASP A 49 -1.01 26.77 -2.02
CA ASP A 49 0.09 26.31 -1.15
C ASP A 49 -0.38 25.70 0.18
N GLY A 50 -1.70 25.51 0.36
CA GLY A 50 -2.31 24.97 1.57
C GLY A 50 -2.42 25.95 2.74
N GLN A 51 -1.91 27.19 2.60
CA GLN A 51 -2.08 28.19 3.66
C GLN A 51 -3.58 28.44 3.91
N ARG A 52 -4.03 28.25 5.15
CA ARG A 52 -5.40 28.56 5.54
C ARG A 52 -5.62 30.08 5.48
N LEU A 53 -6.54 30.50 4.63
CA LEU A 53 -6.87 31.91 4.42
C LEU A 53 -8.05 32.35 5.29
N ILE A 54 -9.10 31.53 5.33
CA ILE A 54 -10.31 31.79 6.11
C ILE A 54 -10.82 30.47 6.69
N ASN A 55 -11.36 30.55 7.89
CA ASN A 55 -12.16 29.53 8.52
C ASN A 55 -13.48 30.18 8.96
N GLY A 56 -14.61 29.64 8.54
CA GLY A 56 -15.94 30.15 8.88
C GLY A 56 -16.87 29.02 9.25
N ASP A 57 -17.68 29.24 10.29
CA ASP A 57 -18.75 28.33 10.61
C ASP A 57 -19.83 28.40 9.53
N ALA A 58 -20.35 27.25 9.15
CA ALA A 58 -21.52 27.16 8.29
C ALA A 58 -22.78 26.99 9.15
N ILE A 59 -23.87 27.52 8.67
CA ILE A 59 -25.19 27.41 9.32
C ILE A 59 -26.13 26.63 8.41
N GLN A 60 -27.11 25.97 9.00
CA GLN A 60 -28.18 25.34 8.22
C GLN A 60 -28.94 26.38 7.43
N ALA A 61 -28.97 26.26 6.11
CA ALA A 61 -29.46 27.27 5.18
C ALA A 61 -30.99 27.22 4.94
N GLY A 62 -31.66 26.20 5.45
CA GLY A 62 -33.11 26.05 5.23
C GLY A 62 -33.67 24.73 5.82
N PRO A 63 -34.95 24.44 5.58
CA PRO A 63 -35.55 23.20 6.06
C PRO A 63 -34.93 21.98 5.35
N VAL A 64 -34.86 20.88 6.07
CA VAL A 64 -34.51 19.58 5.51
C VAL A 64 -35.60 19.13 4.54
N THR A 65 -35.27 18.86 3.30
CA THR A 65 -36.21 18.43 2.28
C THR A 65 -35.66 17.15 1.61
N GLY A 66 -36.47 16.11 1.58
CA GLY A 66 -36.10 14.84 0.96
C GLY A 66 -34.89 14.15 1.59
N GLY A 67 -34.57 14.45 2.86
CA GLY A 67 -33.37 13.93 3.54
C GLY A 67 -32.07 14.73 3.28
N GLU A 68 -32.15 15.84 2.55
CA GLU A 68 -31.04 16.74 2.31
C GLU A 68 -30.96 17.86 3.36
N TYR A 69 -29.76 18.04 3.90
CA TYR A 69 -29.44 19.05 4.91
C TYR A 69 -28.56 20.15 4.27
N PRO A 70 -29.12 21.33 3.94
CA PRO A 70 -28.36 22.40 3.34
C PRO A 70 -27.63 23.25 4.39
N TYR A 71 -26.38 23.58 4.12
CA TYR A 71 -25.53 24.46 4.93
C TYR A 71 -24.98 25.59 4.09
N THR A 72 -24.70 26.72 4.69
CA THR A 72 -24.14 27.89 4.02
C THR A 72 -23.14 28.63 4.90
N ALA A 73 -22.10 29.16 4.28
CA ALA A 73 -21.14 30.06 4.89
C ALA A 73 -20.90 31.27 3.99
N SER A 74 -20.82 32.45 4.58
CA SER A 74 -20.55 33.71 3.86
C SER A 74 -19.07 34.05 3.89
N VAL A 75 -18.50 34.36 2.75
CA VAL A 75 -17.13 34.85 2.60
C VAL A 75 -17.15 36.36 2.39
N PRO A 76 -16.47 37.14 3.23
CA PRO A 76 -16.47 38.59 3.11
C PRO A 76 -15.76 39.08 1.85
N ALA A 77 -16.11 40.27 1.40
CA ALA A 77 -15.41 40.96 0.30
C ALA A 77 -14.05 41.50 0.73
N GLY A 78 -13.20 41.78 -0.23
CA GLY A 78 -11.97 42.56 -0.03
C GLY A 78 -10.73 41.73 0.33
N LEU A 79 -10.76 40.45 0.21
CA LEU A 79 -9.61 39.56 0.40
C LEU A 79 -8.78 39.49 -0.88
N LEU A 80 -7.47 39.41 -0.74
CA LEU A 80 -6.54 39.16 -1.86
C LEU A 80 -6.36 37.63 -2.00
N TRP A 81 -6.51 37.16 -3.22
CA TRP A 81 -6.47 35.75 -3.52
C TRP A 81 -5.40 35.42 -4.57
N PRO A 82 -4.77 34.25 -4.45
CA PRO A 82 -4.03 33.66 -5.56
C PRO A 82 -4.98 33.30 -6.71
N ASN A 83 -4.45 32.82 -7.82
CA ASN A 83 -5.24 32.47 -9.02
C ASN A 83 -6.29 31.36 -8.79
N GLN A 84 -6.18 30.62 -7.71
CA GLN A 84 -7.08 29.56 -7.31
C GLN A 84 -7.21 29.52 -5.79
N ILE A 85 -8.37 29.13 -5.31
CA ILE A 85 -8.63 28.84 -3.90
C ILE A 85 -9.10 27.40 -3.81
N ASN A 86 -8.62 26.67 -2.82
CA ASN A 86 -9.14 25.37 -2.46
C ASN A 86 -10.18 25.54 -1.35
N VAL A 87 -11.39 25.10 -1.61
CA VAL A 87 -12.52 25.16 -0.69
C VAL A 87 -12.69 23.81 -0.03
N GLN A 88 -12.53 23.77 1.28
CA GLN A 88 -12.82 22.60 2.11
C GLN A 88 -14.13 22.85 2.85
N VAL A 89 -15.05 21.90 2.76
CA VAL A 89 -16.19 21.83 3.66
C VAL A 89 -16.02 20.63 4.57
N GLU A 90 -16.25 20.81 5.86
CA GLU A 90 -16.09 19.73 6.81
C GLU A 90 -17.10 19.80 7.95
N GLY A 91 -17.23 18.70 8.69
CA GLY A 91 -18.02 18.67 9.89
C GLY A 91 -17.79 17.41 10.71
N CYS A 92 -18.09 17.48 11.99
CA CYS A 92 -18.03 16.33 12.89
C CYS A 92 -19.30 15.50 12.80
N ARG A 93 -19.18 14.19 12.73
CA ARG A 93 -20.32 13.26 12.69
C ARG A 93 -20.94 13.00 14.07
N LYS A 94 -20.22 13.27 15.16
CA LYS A 94 -20.65 13.03 16.53
C LYS A 94 -20.85 14.34 17.26
N ALA A 95 -21.91 14.40 18.08
CA ALA A 95 -22.19 15.55 18.92
C ALA A 95 -21.13 15.80 19.99
N ASP A 96 -20.38 14.77 20.39
CA ASP A 96 -19.30 14.87 21.39
C ASP A 96 -17.91 14.67 20.76
N ILE A 97 -17.34 15.77 20.28
CA ILE A 97 -16.01 15.82 19.69
C ILE A 97 -14.91 15.37 20.66
N ARG A 98 -15.11 15.53 21.97
CA ARG A 98 -14.10 15.24 22.98
C ARG A 98 -13.87 13.74 23.19
N GLN A 99 -14.85 12.91 22.81
CA GLN A 99 -14.75 11.45 22.89
C GLN A 99 -14.28 10.79 21.59
N SER A 100 -14.28 11.50 20.47
CA SER A 100 -14.08 10.91 19.15
C SER A 100 -12.64 10.67 18.74
N GLY A 101 -11.66 11.12 19.51
CA GLY A 101 -10.24 10.90 19.16
C GLY A 101 -9.82 11.41 17.78
N GLY A 102 -10.59 12.31 17.16
CA GLY A 102 -10.27 12.96 15.88
C GLY A 102 -10.70 12.20 14.62
N GLY A 103 -11.36 11.03 14.72
CA GLY A 103 -11.64 10.16 13.58
C GLY A 103 -13.00 10.35 12.88
N ASP A 104 -13.89 11.20 13.40
CA ASP A 104 -15.28 11.28 12.91
C ASP A 104 -15.59 12.53 12.08
N TRP A 105 -14.59 13.11 11.45
CA TRP A 105 -14.77 14.25 10.55
C TRP A 105 -15.05 13.76 9.14
N ILE A 106 -16.04 14.39 8.49
CA ILE A 106 -16.28 14.30 7.06
C ILE A 106 -15.73 15.55 6.39
N LYS A 107 -15.11 15.39 5.23
CA LYS A 107 -14.49 16.49 4.49
C LYS A 107 -14.73 16.31 3.01
N GLU A 108 -15.00 17.42 2.32
CA GLU A 108 -15.07 17.50 0.88
C GLU A 108 -14.37 18.75 0.38
N PHE A 109 -13.82 18.68 -0.81
CA PHE A 109 -12.99 19.72 -1.39
C PHE A 109 -13.47 20.11 -2.78
N ARG A 110 -13.32 21.41 -3.10
CA ARG A 110 -13.53 21.96 -4.44
C ARG A 110 -12.49 23.04 -4.71
N ALA A 111 -12.07 23.17 -5.96
CA ALA A 111 -11.32 24.35 -6.38
C ALA A 111 -12.28 25.43 -6.86
N LEU A 112 -12.03 26.65 -6.43
CA LEU A 112 -12.67 27.87 -6.95
C LEU A 112 -11.65 28.63 -7.76
N ARG A 113 -11.92 28.81 -9.06
CA ARG A 113 -11.07 29.65 -9.91
C ARG A 113 -11.27 31.12 -9.56
N ILE A 114 -10.16 31.81 -9.43
CA ILE A 114 -10.14 33.26 -9.38
C ILE A 114 -9.81 33.74 -10.79
N ALA A 115 -10.71 34.51 -11.40
CA ALA A 115 -10.40 35.14 -12.70
C ALA A 115 -9.22 36.07 -12.51
N PRO A 116 -8.10 35.84 -13.16
CA PRO A 116 -6.96 36.74 -13.04
C PRO A 116 -7.38 38.09 -13.61
N ASN A 117 -7.02 39.18 -12.91
CA ASN A 117 -7.01 40.46 -13.55
C ASN A 117 -6.18 40.30 -14.83
N ALA A 118 -6.74 40.65 -16.00
CA ALA A 118 -6.22 40.34 -17.34
C ALA A 118 -4.77 40.82 -17.62
N LYS A 119 -4.12 41.47 -16.66
CA LYS A 119 -2.78 42.01 -16.79
C LYS A 119 -1.63 41.11 -16.34
N VAL A 120 -1.88 39.98 -15.66
CA VAL A 120 -0.80 39.09 -15.21
C VAL A 120 -1.15 37.66 -15.51
N LYS A 121 -0.82 37.19 -16.71
CA LYS A 121 -0.65 35.75 -16.94
C LYS A 121 0.71 35.35 -16.36
N PRO A 122 0.81 34.48 -15.35
CA PRO A 122 2.11 33.98 -14.93
C PRO A 122 2.73 33.24 -16.13
N THR A 123 3.88 33.72 -16.58
CA THR A 123 4.64 33.00 -17.62
C THR A 123 5.26 31.79 -16.97
N ILE A 124 4.73 30.61 -17.28
CA ILE A 124 5.33 29.34 -16.85
C ILE A 124 6.67 29.20 -17.58
N ARG A 125 7.77 29.20 -16.83
CA ARG A 125 9.09 28.93 -17.38
C ARG A 125 9.45 27.48 -17.14
N VAL A 126 9.75 26.76 -18.23
CA VAL A 126 10.37 25.44 -18.14
C VAL A 126 11.88 25.63 -18.00
N ALA A 127 12.48 25.09 -16.95
CA ALA A 127 13.91 25.15 -16.77
C ALA A 127 14.62 24.26 -17.80
N THR A 128 15.87 24.61 -18.10
CA THR A 128 16.72 23.85 -19.01
C THR A 128 17.69 23.01 -18.19
N GLY A 129 17.72 21.73 -18.45
CA GLY A 129 18.62 20.76 -17.85
C GLY A 129 19.83 20.41 -18.74
N PRO A 130 20.56 19.34 -18.41
CA PRO A 130 21.72 18.88 -19.18
C PRO A 130 21.40 18.65 -20.66
N GLY A 131 22.29 19.13 -21.55
CA GLY A 131 22.12 18.98 -23.01
C GLY A 131 20.96 19.77 -23.58
N ASP A 132 20.59 20.88 -22.96
CA ASP A 132 19.46 21.75 -23.30
C ASP A 132 18.09 21.06 -23.26
N ALA A 133 18.00 19.92 -22.57
CA ALA A 133 16.75 19.22 -22.39
C ALA A 133 15.81 20.01 -21.44
N PRO A 134 14.52 20.15 -21.77
CA PRO A 134 13.58 20.78 -20.84
C PRO A 134 13.41 19.91 -19.60
N VAL A 135 13.53 20.52 -18.41
CA VAL A 135 13.25 19.83 -17.15
C VAL A 135 11.76 19.51 -17.08
N LYS A 136 11.45 18.24 -16.89
CA LYS A 136 10.07 17.76 -16.84
C LYS A 136 9.93 16.69 -15.73
N LEU A 137 8.83 16.77 -15.00
CA LEU A 137 8.46 15.80 -13.99
C LEU A 137 7.30 14.96 -14.50
N TYR A 138 7.46 13.65 -14.43
CA TYR A 138 6.44 12.67 -14.78
C TYR A 138 5.84 12.08 -13.51
N PHE A 139 4.56 11.79 -13.54
CA PHE A 139 3.89 11.10 -12.45
C PHE A 139 2.76 10.22 -12.96
N GLY A 140 2.42 9.20 -12.20
CA GLY A 140 1.28 8.34 -12.42
C GLY A 140 0.33 8.38 -11.23
N ILE A 141 -0.83 7.76 -11.39
CA ILE A 141 -1.82 7.62 -10.33
C ILE A 141 -2.08 6.14 -10.11
N HIS A 142 -2.05 5.71 -8.83
CA HIS A 142 -2.45 4.37 -8.43
C HIS A 142 -3.57 4.42 -7.41
N LYS A 143 -4.64 3.65 -7.66
CA LYS A 143 -5.78 3.53 -6.76
C LYS A 143 -5.92 2.09 -6.27
N HIS A 144 -5.82 1.92 -4.95
CA HIS A 144 -5.93 0.63 -4.30
C HIS A 144 -7.39 0.32 -3.97
N MET A 145 -7.85 -0.87 -4.41
CA MET A 145 -9.24 -1.33 -4.27
C MET A 145 -9.24 -2.64 -3.49
N HIS A 146 -9.61 -2.57 -2.22
CA HIS A 146 -9.67 -3.75 -1.37
C HIS A 146 -10.63 -3.53 -0.20
N GLN A 147 -11.35 -4.59 0.13
CA GLN A 147 -12.07 -4.72 1.39
C GLN A 147 -11.87 -6.15 1.93
N PRO A 148 -11.79 -6.31 3.25
CA PRO A 148 -11.87 -7.63 3.87
C PRO A 148 -13.13 -8.36 3.44
N TYR A 149 -13.17 -9.67 3.61
CA TYR A 149 -14.41 -10.41 3.44
C TYR A 149 -15.39 -10.08 4.55
N TYR A 150 -16.64 -9.81 4.19
CA TYR A 150 -17.71 -9.50 5.12
C TYR A 150 -18.81 -10.54 5.07
N ASN A 151 -19.31 -10.92 6.27
CA ASN A 151 -20.57 -11.62 6.45
C ASN A 151 -20.76 -12.90 5.61
N THR A 152 -19.84 -13.85 5.75
CA THR A 152 -19.98 -15.17 5.16
C THR A 152 -19.78 -16.25 6.23
N THR A 153 -20.81 -17.02 6.53
CA THR A 153 -20.81 -18.04 7.58
C THR A 153 -20.07 -19.31 7.18
N ASP A 154 -19.93 -19.56 5.89
CA ASP A 154 -19.28 -20.74 5.30
C ASP A 154 -17.78 -20.57 5.07
N ARG A 155 -17.28 -19.35 5.21
CA ARG A 155 -15.88 -18.95 5.02
C ARG A 155 -15.38 -18.21 6.26
N LEU A 156 -14.08 -17.99 6.33
CA LEU A 156 -13.44 -17.33 7.44
C LEU A 156 -13.37 -15.82 7.16
N TYR A 157 -14.44 -15.13 7.44
CA TYR A 157 -14.56 -13.72 7.10
C TYR A 157 -15.02 -12.88 8.28
N TRP A 158 -14.81 -11.59 8.18
CA TRP A 158 -15.33 -10.64 9.12
C TRP A 158 -16.87 -10.61 9.12
N ASP A 159 -17.44 -10.50 10.29
CA ASP A 159 -18.81 -10.07 10.42
C ASP A 159 -18.88 -8.56 10.14
N GLY A 160 -19.66 -8.18 9.13
CA GLY A 160 -19.86 -6.80 8.73
C GLY A 160 -21.14 -6.63 7.94
N GLU A 161 -21.66 -5.41 7.96
CA GLU A 161 -22.85 -5.05 7.20
C GLU A 161 -22.52 -4.77 5.74
N LYS A 162 -22.61 -5.78 4.87
CA LYS A 162 -22.30 -5.65 3.43
C LYS A 162 -23.03 -4.48 2.77
N ASP A 163 -24.32 -4.30 3.07
CA ASP A 163 -25.11 -3.24 2.47
C ASP A 163 -24.56 -1.85 2.79
N SER A 164 -24.12 -1.60 4.03
CA SER A 164 -23.54 -0.32 4.41
C SER A 164 -22.14 -0.11 3.82
N ILE A 165 -21.30 -1.15 3.85
CA ILE A 165 -19.91 -1.08 3.37
C ILE A 165 -19.85 -0.91 1.84
N PHE A 166 -20.49 -1.80 1.10
CA PHE A 166 -20.50 -1.75 -0.36
C PHE A 166 -21.42 -0.68 -0.91
N GLY A 167 -22.56 -0.43 -0.28
CA GLY A 167 -23.48 0.62 -0.66
C GLY A 167 -22.87 2.02 -0.62
N ALA A 168 -22.01 2.28 0.36
CA ALA A 168 -21.26 3.53 0.48
C ALA A 168 -20.16 3.69 -0.58
N ARG A 169 -19.74 2.58 -1.22
CA ARG A 169 -18.64 2.53 -2.19
C ARG A 169 -19.10 2.20 -3.62
N GLY A 170 -20.37 2.38 -3.92
CA GLY A 170 -20.91 2.05 -5.25
C GLY A 170 -20.19 2.75 -6.39
N GLY A 171 -19.90 4.05 -6.27
CA GLY A 171 -19.18 4.82 -7.28
C GLY A 171 -17.76 4.30 -7.56
N PRO A 172 -16.90 4.16 -6.52
CA PRO A 172 -15.57 3.60 -6.67
C PRO A 172 -15.56 2.24 -7.38
N TYR A 173 -16.51 1.36 -7.07
CA TYR A 173 -16.54 0.01 -7.64
C TYR A 173 -17.18 -0.10 -9.01
N THR A 174 -17.78 0.96 -9.53
CA THR A 174 -18.48 0.89 -10.82
C THR A 174 -17.94 1.87 -11.85
N HIS A 175 -18.03 3.18 -11.62
CA HIS A 175 -17.85 4.18 -12.68
C HIS A 175 -16.79 5.25 -12.40
N PHE A 176 -16.25 5.41 -11.20
CA PHE A 176 -15.30 6.49 -10.90
C PHE A 176 -13.99 6.35 -11.68
N ILE A 177 -13.39 5.15 -11.70
CA ILE A 177 -12.19 4.88 -12.50
C ILE A 177 -12.43 5.11 -13.99
N PRO A 178 -13.51 4.55 -14.61
CA PRO A 178 -13.83 4.84 -16.00
C PRO A 178 -14.04 6.33 -16.28
N THR A 179 -14.70 7.05 -15.38
CA THR A 179 -14.93 8.50 -15.54
C THR A 179 -13.62 9.27 -15.56
N ALA A 180 -12.70 9.00 -14.64
CA ALA A 180 -11.39 9.64 -14.61
C ALA A 180 -10.60 9.37 -15.90
N ALA A 181 -10.54 8.12 -16.34
CA ALA A 181 -9.83 7.76 -17.56
C ALA A 181 -10.41 8.44 -18.83
N ARG A 182 -11.73 8.55 -18.92
CA ARG A 182 -12.39 9.29 -20.04
C ARG A 182 -12.06 10.78 -20.00
N GLN A 183 -11.89 11.37 -18.83
CA GLN A 183 -11.45 12.77 -18.73
C GLN A 183 -10.02 12.96 -19.23
N TYR A 184 -9.12 11.99 -19.03
CA TYR A 184 -7.77 12.02 -19.60
C TYR A 184 -7.82 11.99 -21.14
N VAL A 185 -8.67 11.11 -21.71
CA VAL A 185 -8.89 11.02 -23.17
C VAL A 185 -9.48 12.32 -23.70
N GLY A 186 -10.57 12.80 -23.09
CA GLY A 186 -11.23 14.05 -23.49
C GLY A 186 -10.34 15.28 -23.36
N GLY A 187 -9.38 15.25 -22.44
CA GLY A 187 -8.36 16.30 -22.28
C GLY A 187 -7.19 16.19 -23.24
N GLY A 188 -7.15 15.20 -24.12
CA GLY A 188 -6.06 15.02 -25.09
C GLY A 188 -4.72 14.68 -24.46
N LEU A 189 -4.71 14.00 -23.29
CA LEU A 189 -3.49 13.55 -22.64
C LEU A 189 -3.03 12.20 -23.23
N PRO A 190 -1.99 12.16 -24.08
CA PRO A 190 -1.70 10.97 -24.91
C PRO A 190 -1.21 9.78 -24.09
N HIS A 191 -0.45 10.02 -23.03
CA HIS A 191 0.18 9.00 -22.19
C HIS A 191 -0.51 8.79 -20.85
N ALA A 192 -1.52 9.62 -20.53
CA ALA A 192 -2.22 9.55 -19.26
C ALA A 192 -2.98 8.25 -19.09
N GLY A 193 -2.81 7.65 -17.94
CA GLY A 193 -3.51 6.47 -17.48
C GLY A 193 -3.47 6.40 -15.98
N LEU A 194 -4.18 5.44 -15.40
CA LEU A 194 -4.09 5.11 -13.99
C LEU A 194 -3.94 3.60 -13.81
N SER A 195 -3.17 3.22 -12.83
CA SER A 195 -3.10 1.83 -12.37
C SER A 195 -4.05 1.61 -11.21
N THR A 196 -4.59 0.41 -11.10
CA THR A 196 -5.51 0.04 -10.03
C THR A 196 -5.29 -1.39 -9.59
N SER A 197 -5.21 -1.62 -8.28
CA SER A 197 -5.13 -2.94 -7.69
C SER A 197 -6.50 -3.37 -7.16
N TRP A 198 -6.98 -4.53 -7.60
CA TRP A 198 -8.23 -5.11 -7.17
C TRP A 198 -7.95 -6.46 -6.54
N SER A 199 -8.23 -6.65 -5.24
CA SER A 199 -8.09 -7.99 -4.68
C SER A 199 -9.14 -8.94 -5.26
N GLY A 200 -8.76 -10.21 -5.44
CA GLY A 200 -9.69 -11.24 -5.89
C GLY A 200 -10.85 -11.43 -4.92
N SER A 201 -10.56 -11.28 -3.62
CA SER A 201 -11.57 -11.34 -2.56
C SER A 201 -12.62 -10.22 -2.66
N LEU A 202 -12.23 -9.01 -3.07
CA LEU A 202 -13.18 -7.92 -3.33
C LEU A 202 -14.05 -8.24 -4.54
N ILE A 203 -13.45 -8.69 -5.64
CA ILE A 203 -14.18 -9.03 -6.87
C ILE A 203 -15.25 -10.10 -6.60
N GLU A 204 -14.90 -11.18 -5.89
CA GLU A 204 -15.86 -12.22 -5.52
C GLU A 204 -17.02 -11.68 -4.68
N GLN A 205 -16.75 -10.73 -3.79
CA GLN A 205 -17.80 -10.13 -2.98
C GLN A 205 -18.72 -9.22 -3.80
N LEU A 206 -18.17 -8.46 -4.77
CA LEU A 206 -18.99 -7.63 -5.67
C LEU A 206 -19.86 -8.50 -6.59
N ASP A 207 -19.32 -9.61 -7.11
CA ASP A 207 -20.11 -10.60 -7.86
C ASP A 207 -21.24 -11.16 -7.01
N ARG A 208 -20.98 -11.46 -5.75
CA ARG A 208 -22.01 -11.92 -4.82
C ARG A 208 -23.04 -10.83 -4.50
N CYS A 209 -22.60 -9.58 -4.30
CA CYS A 209 -23.54 -8.46 -4.12
C CYS A 209 -24.48 -8.30 -5.33
N ALA A 210 -23.95 -8.52 -6.54
CA ALA A 210 -24.75 -8.51 -7.76
C ALA A 210 -25.76 -9.67 -7.81
N ALA A 211 -25.29 -10.91 -7.54
CA ALA A 211 -26.11 -12.11 -7.56
C ALA A 211 -27.25 -12.11 -6.50
N ASP A 212 -26.93 -11.61 -5.31
CA ASP A 212 -27.88 -11.51 -4.19
C ASP A 212 -28.79 -10.25 -4.26
N GLY A 213 -28.59 -9.38 -5.23
CA GLY A 213 -29.37 -8.14 -5.42
C GLY A 213 -29.19 -7.13 -4.27
N LEU A 214 -28.03 -7.16 -3.57
CA LEU A 214 -27.75 -6.28 -2.45
C LEU A 214 -27.70 -4.80 -2.89
N CYS A 215 -27.82 -3.89 -1.94
CA CYS A 215 -27.81 -2.44 -2.17
C CYS A 215 -28.87 -2.00 -3.21
N GLY A 216 -30.05 -2.63 -3.20
CA GLY A 216 -31.12 -2.33 -4.15
C GLY A 216 -30.79 -2.68 -5.61
N GLY A 217 -29.96 -3.70 -5.83
CA GLY A 217 -29.55 -4.15 -7.16
C GLY A 217 -28.50 -3.26 -7.84
N ARG A 218 -27.90 -2.31 -7.12
CA ARG A 218 -26.91 -1.35 -7.66
C ARG A 218 -25.71 -2.01 -8.33
N PHE A 219 -25.33 -3.22 -7.88
CA PHE A 219 -24.17 -3.93 -8.41
C PHE A 219 -24.49 -4.83 -9.60
N ALA A 220 -25.74 -4.87 -10.10
CA ALA A 220 -26.04 -5.61 -11.33
C ALA A 220 -25.20 -5.08 -12.50
N GLY A 221 -24.34 -5.93 -13.05
CA GLY A 221 -23.39 -5.54 -14.12
C GLY A 221 -22.33 -4.52 -13.66
N TRP A 222 -21.93 -4.56 -12.41
CA TRP A 222 -21.00 -3.61 -11.76
C TRP A 222 -19.68 -3.41 -12.54
N ASN A 223 -19.22 -4.46 -13.21
CA ASN A 223 -17.96 -4.46 -13.96
C ASN A 223 -18.09 -4.01 -15.44
N ASN A 224 -19.30 -3.71 -15.95
CA ASN A 224 -19.51 -3.42 -17.35
C ASN A 224 -18.72 -2.21 -17.85
N ASP A 225 -18.75 -1.12 -17.09
CA ASP A 225 -18.04 0.12 -17.45
C ASP A 225 -16.52 -0.04 -17.32
N LEU A 226 -16.08 -0.81 -16.31
CA LEU A 226 -14.67 -1.20 -16.12
C LEU A 226 -14.16 -2.07 -17.28
N ARG A 227 -14.96 -3.02 -17.76
CA ARG A 227 -14.64 -3.83 -18.95
C ARG A 227 -14.51 -2.98 -20.20
N ALA A 228 -15.38 -2.00 -20.37
CA ALA A 228 -15.33 -1.08 -21.49
C ALA A 228 -14.06 -0.23 -21.47
N ILE A 229 -13.75 0.41 -20.34
CA ILE A 229 -12.57 1.28 -20.23
C ILE A 229 -11.25 0.51 -20.27
N ALA A 230 -11.23 -0.77 -19.89
CA ALA A 230 -10.06 -1.64 -19.97
C ALA A 230 -9.53 -1.80 -21.41
N GLN A 231 -10.37 -1.53 -22.43
CA GLN A 231 -9.98 -1.60 -23.83
C GLN A 231 -9.31 -0.31 -24.34
N GLU A 232 -9.47 0.79 -23.60
CA GLU A 232 -8.86 2.08 -23.97
C GLU A 232 -7.36 2.05 -23.84
N LYS A 233 -6.66 2.63 -24.83
CA LYS A 233 -5.20 2.61 -24.92
C LYS A 233 -4.61 4.01 -24.91
N THR A 234 -3.40 4.12 -24.39
CA THR A 234 -2.54 5.29 -24.59
C THR A 234 -2.05 5.37 -26.03
N GLU A 235 -1.37 6.45 -26.39
CA GLU A 235 -0.77 6.59 -27.72
C GLU A 235 0.28 5.50 -28.02
N LEU A 236 0.99 4.99 -27.00
CA LEU A 236 1.94 3.89 -27.14
C LEU A 236 1.28 2.51 -27.15
N GLY A 237 -0.04 2.44 -27.02
CA GLY A 237 -0.79 1.18 -27.09
C GLY A 237 -0.95 0.44 -25.79
N HIS A 238 -0.54 1.03 -24.66
CA HIS A 238 -0.73 0.44 -23.33
C HIS A 238 -2.12 0.72 -22.75
N PRO A 239 -2.59 -0.06 -21.77
CA PRO A 239 -3.88 0.21 -21.11
C PRO A 239 -3.90 1.60 -20.44
N ARG A 240 -4.98 2.35 -20.63
CA ARG A 240 -5.21 3.57 -19.84
C ARG A 240 -5.65 3.28 -18.42
N VAL A 241 -6.36 2.19 -18.22
CA VAL A 241 -6.63 1.63 -16.91
C VAL A 241 -5.88 0.31 -16.80
N ASP A 242 -4.83 0.30 -16.02
CA ASP A 242 -3.96 -0.87 -15.85
C ASP A 242 -4.35 -1.62 -14.57
N PHE A 243 -4.93 -2.81 -14.74
CA PHE A 243 -5.24 -3.72 -13.64
C PHE A 243 -3.95 -4.43 -13.22
N VAL A 244 -3.25 -3.87 -12.26
CA VAL A 244 -1.95 -4.39 -11.82
C VAL A 244 -2.08 -5.76 -11.18
N ALA A 245 -1.03 -6.59 -11.30
CA ALA A 245 -0.94 -7.84 -10.59
C ALA A 245 -1.01 -7.61 -9.08
N PHE A 246 -1.63 -8.53 -8.36
CA PHE A 246 -1.91 -8.37 -6.94
C PHE A 246 -2.01 -9.74 -6.24
N GLY A 247 -2.06 -9.75 -4.91
CA GLY A 247 -2.38 -10.95 -4.15
C GLY A 247 -3.89 -11.17 -4.07
N PHE A 248 -4.37 -12.36 -4.47
CA PHE A 248 -5.81 -12.65 -4.53
C PHE A 248 -6.53 -12.33 -3.22
N PHE A 249 -5.98 -12.79 -2.08
CA PHE A 249 -6.54 -12.57 -0.75
C PHE A 249 -5.86 -11.46 0.04
N HIS A 250 -5.12 -10.58 -0.61
CA HIS A 250 -4.42 -9.48 0.06
C HIS A 250 -3.40 -9.93 1.12
N PRO A 251 -2.47 -10.85 0.81
CA PRO A 251 -1.51 -11.36 1.78
C PRO A 251 -0.37 -10.37 2.05
N LEU A 252 0.27 -10.52 3.21
CA LEU A 252 1.60 -9.93 3.46
C LEU A 252 2.67 -10.77 2.74
N MET A 253 2.90 -10.47 1.47
CA MET A 253 3.74 -11.31 0.60
C MET A 253 5.16 -11.55 1.13
N PRO A 254 5.84 -10.61 1.80
CA PRO A 254 7.14 -10.91 2.39
C PRO A 254 7.12 -12.00 3.47
N LEU A 255 5.96 -12.27 4.08
CA LEU A 255 5.84 -13.19 5.23
C LEU A 255 5.23 -14.55 4.86
N ILE A 256 4.96 -14.80 3.59
CA ILE A 256 4.43 -16.08 3.11
C ILE A 256 5.42 -16.82 2.21
N PRO A 257 5.30 -18.16 2.07
CA PRO A 257 6.17 -18.93 1.21
C PRO A 257 6.15 -18.48 -0.25
N ALA A 258 7.30 -18.56 -0.93
CA ALA A 258 7.45 -18.14 -2.33
C ALA A 258 6.43 -18.82 -3.26
N ARG A 259 6.15 -20.13 -3.07
CA ARG A 259 5.13 -20.85 -3.87
C ARG A 259 3.72 -20.31 -3.68
N ASN A 260 3.41 -19.76 -2.49
CA ASN A 260 2.11 -19.15 -2.21
C ASN A 260 2.01 -17.77 -2.85
N ILE A 261 3.10 -17.00 -2.90
CA ILE A 261 3.13 -15.74 -3.68
C ILE A 261 2.74 -16.01 -5.13
N VAL A 262 3.35 -17.01 -5.75
CA VAL A 262 3.03 -17.41 -7.14
C VAL A 262 1.55 -17.76 -7.27
N LYS A 263 1.03 -18.61 -6.39
CA LYS A 263 -0.37 -19.05 -6.41
C LYS A 263 -1.36 -17.90 -6.21
N GLN A 264 -1.09 -16.99 -5.26
CA GLN A 264 -1.88 -15.78 -5.04
C GLN A 264 -1.98 -14.92 -6.31
N VAL A 265 -0.85 -14.74 -7.02
CA VAL A 265 -0.79 -13.96 -8.26
C VAL A 265 -1.50 -14.68 -9.42
N GLU A 266 -1.33 -15.99 -9.55
CA GLU A 266 -1.98 -16.79 -10.60
C GLU A 266 -3.52 -16.79 -10.46
N TRP A 267 -4.02 -16.97 -9.23
CA TRP A 267 -5.46 -16.88 -8.97
C TRP A 267 -6.00 -15.47 -9.25
N HIS A 268 -5.24 -14.45 -8.86
CA HIS A 268 -5.59 -13.07 -9.15
C HIS A 268 -5.67 -12.81 -10.66
N ARG A 269 -4.70 -13.28 -11.44
CA ARG A 269 -4.72 -13.14 -12.91
C ARG A 269 -5.94 -13.81 -13.54
N ALA A 270 -6.32 -14.97 -13.03
CA ALA A 270 -7.48 -15.69 -13.52
C ALA A 270 -8.78 -14.90 -13.30
N ILE A 271 -8.96 -14.31 -12.10
CA ILE A 271 -10.17 -13.52 -11.80
C ILE A 271 -10.19 -12.19 -12.55
N ILE A 272 -9.05 -11.51 -12.72
CA ILE A 272 -8.98 -10.29 -13.54
C ILE A 272 -9.41 -10.57 -14.99
N ARG A 273 -8.90 -11.67 -15.57
CA ARG A 273 -9.28 -12.06 -16.93
C ARG A 273 -10.78 -12.34 -17.07
N SER A 274 -11.36 -13.10 -16.15
CA SER A 274 -12.78 -13.41 -16.19
C SER A 274 -13.67 -12.19 -15.95
N THR A 275 -13.28 -11.32 -15.01
CA THR A 275 -14.08 -10.18 -14.58
C THR A 275 -13.98 -9.00 -15.53
N PHE A 276 -12.77 -8.62 -15.95
CA PHE A 276 -12.55 -7.42 -16.78
C PHE A 276 -12.24 -7.70 -18.23
N GLY A 277 -12.01 -8.96 -18.61
CA GLY A 277 -11.76 -9.36 -20.00
C GLY A 277 -10.40 -8.92 -20.54
N VAL A 278 -9.44 -8.68 -19.65
CA VAL A 278 -8.05 -8.33 -19.95
C VAL A 278 -7.10 -9.16 -19.09
N GLU A 279 -5.86 -9.29 -19.54
CA GLU A 279 -4.81 -9.86 -18.70
C GLU A 279 -4.42 -8.88 -17.59
N ALA A 280 -4.14 -9.40 -16.40
CA ALA A 280 -3.52 -8.59 -15.36
C ALA A 280 -2.12 -8.14 -15.80
N SER A 281 -1.76 -6.93 -15.41
CA SER A 281 -0.48 -6.29 -15.75
C SER A 281 0.74 -7.12 -15.35
N SER A 282 1.86 -6.86 -16.01
CA SER A 282 3.18 -7.29 -15.53
C SER A 282 3.76 -6.37 -14.44
N VAL A 283 3.10 -5.27 -14.15
CA VAL A 283 3.37 -4.41 -12.98
C VAL A 283 2.56 -4.94 -11.80
N MET A 284 3.18 -5.03 -10.64
CA MET A 284 2.53 -5.50 -9.41
C MET A 284 2.48 -4.40 -8.36
N PHE A 285 1.35 -4.28 -7.68
CA PHE A 285 1.22 -3.60 -6.41
C PHE A 285 1.15 -4.66 -5.30
N PRO A 286 2.16 -4.79 -4.44
CA PRO A 286 2.06 -5.75 -3.34
C PRO A 286 1.08 -5.23 -2.27
N PRO A 287 0.21 -6.10 -1.73
CA PRO A 287 -0.67 -5.72 -0.62
C PRO A 287 0.10 -5.02 0.50
N GLU A 288 -0.48 -3.99 1.11
CA GLU A 288 0.17 -3.15 2.15
C GLU A 288 1.41 -2.39 1.65
N THR A 289 1.65 -2.29 0.34
CA THR A 289 2.96 -1.95 -0.25
C THR A 289 4.13 -2.75 0.35
N ALA A 290 3.81 -3.91 0.95
CA ALA A 290 4.79 -4.73 1.63
C ALA A 290 5.77 -5.35 0.62
N PHE A 291 7.00 -4.88 0.63
CA PHE A 291 8.04 -5.33 -0.28
C PHE A 291 9.30 -5.73 0.48
N HIS A 292 9.88 -6.84 0.05
CA HIS A 292 11.20 -7.31 0.42
C HIS A 292 11.84 -7.97 -0.81
N VAL A 293 13.12 -7.74 -1.05
CA VAL A 293 13.82 -8.27 -2.24
C VAL A 293 13.76 -9.80 -2.36
N ARG A 294 13.59 -10.53 -1.26
CA ARG A 294 13.40 -12.00 -1.27
C ARG A 294 12.17 -12.47 -2.04
N MET A 295 11.21 -11.58 -2.33
CA MET A 295 10.03 -11.90 -3.14
C MET A 295 10.38 -12.00 -4.64
N ILE A 296 11.48 -11.40 -5.09
CA ILE A 296 11.81 -11.25 -6.52
C ILE A 296 11.79 -12.59 -7.28
N PRO A 297 12.36 -13.69 -6.78
CA PRO A 297 12.29 -14.97 -7.50
C PRO A 297 10.86 -15.45 -7.76
N ALA A 298 9.97 -15.35 -6.75
CA ALA A 298 8.57 -15.72 -6.89
C ALA A 298 7.81 -14.78 -7.82
N LEU A 299 8.06 -13.48 -7.75
CA LEU A 299 7.47 -12.49 -8.65
C LEU A 299 7.87 -12.74 -10.11
N ASN A 300 9.15 -13.02 -10.35
CA ASN A 300 9.65 -13.35 -11.68
C ASN A 300 8.99 -14.65 -12.21
N GLN A 301 8.88 -15.69 -11.37
CA GLN A 301 8.19 -16.91 -11.70
C GLN A 301 6.72 -16.68 -12.06
N ALA A 302 6.05 -15.79 -11.32
CA ALA A 302 4.68 -15.38 -11.60
C ALA A 302 4.56 -14.42 -12.80
N GLY A 303 5.65 -14.09 -13.52
CA GLY A 303 5.67 -13.23 -14.70
C GLY A 303 5.50 -11.73 -14.40
N VAL A 304 5.79 -11.31 -13.17
CA VAL A 304 5.86 -9.89 -12.79
C VAL A 304 7.20 -9.32 -13.24
N LYS A 305 7.20 -8.15 -13.87
CA LYS A 305 8.40 -7.48 -14.39
C LYS A 305 8.74 -6.21 -13.63
N ALA A 306 7.76 -5.61 -12.99
CA ALA A 306 7.94 -4.42 -12.17
C ALA A 306 7.10 -4.50 -10.90
N VAL A 307 7.59 -3.95 -9.80
CA VAL A 307 6.89 -3.90 -8.51
C VAL A 307 6.81 -2.46 -8.01
N ILE A 308 5.64 -2.07 -7.54
CA ILE A 308 5.42 -0.77 -6.90
C ILE A 308 5.83 -0.90 -5.43
N TYR A 309 6.56 0.09 -4.91
CA TYR A 309 7.00 0.12 -3.52
C TYR A 309 6.84 1.53 -2.93
N ASP A 310 6.76 1.66 -1.61
CA ASP A 310 6.71 2.96 -0.93
C ASP A 310 8.11 3.62 -0.97
N SER A 311 8.21 4.80 -1.57
CA SER A 311 9.47 5.51 -1.84
C SER A 311 10.33 5.76 -0.59
N ILE A 312 9.72 5.83 0.60
CA ILE A 312 10.45 6.03 1.86
C ILE A 312 11.52 4.94 2.08
N HIS A 313 11.27 3.71 1.65
CA HIS A 313 12.19 2.60 1.81
C HIS A 313 13.46 2.74 0.96
N ARG A 314 13.35 3.45 -0.17
CA ARG A 314 14.50 3.82 -0.99
C ARG A 314 15.30 4.96 -0.36
N PHE A 315 14.59 5.92 0.24
CA PHE A 315 15.21 7.04 0.94
C PHE A 315 16.00 6.57 2.16
N ARG A 316 15.39 5.74 3.00
CA ARG A 316 16.00 5.18 4.21
C ARG A 316 17.24 4.34 3.92
N ALA A 317 17.35 3.77 2.75
CA ALA A 317 18.51 2.99 2.31
C ALA A 317 19.71 3.84 1.86
N CYS A 318 19.63 5.18 1.88
CA CYS A 318 20.73 6.09 1.56
C CYS A 318 21.57 6.41 2.80
N GLN A 319 22.89 6.53 2.63
CA GLN A 319 23.82 6.79 3.73
C GLN A 319 23.61 8.14 4.42
N ASP A 320 23.08 9.12 3.69
CA ASP A 320 22.79 10.47 4.18
C ASP A 320 21.30 10.70 4.50
N TYR A 321 20.51 9.63 4.67
CA TYR A 321 19.10 9.77 5.02
C TYR A 321 18.91 10.55 6.33
N PRO A 322 18.19 11.66 6.31
CA PRO A 322 18.11 12.57 7.44
C PRO A 322 17.00 12.18 8.43
N TYR A 323 17.08 10.97 9.02
CA TYR A 323 16.06 10.48 9.94
C TYR A 323 15.96 11.30 11.25
N ALA A 324 17.06 11.88 11.70
CA ALA A 324 17.08 12.70 12.90
C ALA A 324 16.38 14.04 12.67
N GLY A 325 15.40 14.37 13.50
CA GLY A 325 14.63 15.61 13.41
C GLY A 325 13.46 15.58 12.44
N ILE A 326 13.21 14.47 11.73
CA ILE A 326 12.02 14.29 10.90
C ILE A 326 10.84 13.81 11.75
N ASN A 327 11.07 12.73 12.49
CA ASN A 327 10.12 12.15 13.43
C ASN A 327 10.91 11.60 14.61
N GLU A 328 10.73 12.17 15.80
CA GLU A 328 11.47 11.75 17.02
C GLU A 328 11.24 10.28 17.37
N GLY A 329 10.15 9.70 16.87
CA GLY A 329 9.82 8.30 17.03
C GLY A 329 10.36 7.36 15.96
N MET A 330 10.97 7.84 14.88
CA MET A 330 11.40 6.98 13.78
C MET A 330 12.66 6.17 14.15
N LEU A 331 12.59 4.85 13.99
CA LEU A 331 13.75 3.99 14.17
C LEU A 331 14.79 4.26 13.07
N PRO A 332 16.06 4.54 13.42
CA PRO A 332 17.11 4.67 12.41
C PRO A 332 17.27 3.37 11.62
N PRO A 333 17.56 3.45 10.32
CA PRO A 333 17.81 2.26 9.51
C PRO A 333 18.96 1.41 10.07
N ASN A 334 18.88 0.10 9.91
CA ASN A 334 20.01 -0.77 10.18
C ASN A 334 21.15 -0.42 9.20
N PRO A 335 22.42 -0.31 9.65
CA PRO A 335 23.54 -0.01 8.75
C PRO A 335 23.69 -1.00 7.59
N ALA A 336 23.23 -2.25 7.73
CA ALA A 336 23.17 -3.22 6.63
C ALA A 336 22.22 -2.79 5.51
N GLU A 337 21.20 -1.97 5.81
CA GLU A 337 20.25 -1.47 4.82
C GLU A 337 20.71 -0.15 4.18
N GLN A 338 21.59 0.64 4.83
CA GLN A 338 22.06 1.94 4.34
C GLN A 338 23.27 1.79 3.39
N VAL A 339 23.07 1.11 2.29
CA VAL A 339 24.14 0.78 1.32
C VAL A 339 24.17 1.66 0.07
N ASN A 340 23.12 2.45 -0.17
CA ASN A 340 23.11 3.38 -1.29
C ASN A 340 23.97 4.61 -0.98
N PRO A 341 24.63 5.21 -2.00
CA PRO A 341 25.42 6.44 -1.80
C PRO A 341 24.54 7.61 -1.34
N PRO A 342 25.16 8.65 -0.75
CA PRO A 342 24.46 9.89 -0.39
C PRO A 342 23.96 10.62 -1.64
N VAL A 343 22.82 11.33 -1.50
CA VAL A 343 22.16 12.06 -2.61
C VAL A 343 22.15 13.57 -2.45
N HIS A 344 22.11 14.10 -1.22
CA HIS A 344 22.22 15.53 -0.88
C HIS A 344 21.11 16.47 -1.41
N ASP A 345 19.99 15.92 -1.93
CA ASP A 345 18.88 16.70 -2.48
C ASP A 345 17.58 16.58 -1.64
N TRP A 346 17.73 16.39 -0.33
CA TRP A 346 16.61 16.20 0.59
C TRP A 346 15.68 17.41 0.65
N LEU A 347 14.39 17.16 0.42
CA LEU A 347 13.32 18.14 0.42
C LEU A 347 12.30 17.81 1.53
N GLN A 348 12.03 18.79 2.41
CA GLN A 348 10.85 18.75 3.27
C GLN A 348 9.66 19.34 2.50
N LEU A 349 8.66 18.50 2.20
CA LEU A 349 7.43 18.99 1.59
C LEU A 349 6.65 19.87 2.58
N HIS A 350 6.09 20.95 2.08
CA HIS A 350 5.23 21.85 2.83
C HIS A 350 3.78 21.71 2.40
N ASN A 351 2.86 22.07 3.29
CA ASN A 351 1.41 22.10 3.04
C ASN A 351 0.76 20.74 2.79
N ILE A 352 1.45 19.66 3.13
CA ILE A 352 0.90 18.31 3.18
C ILE A 352 1.32 17.63 4.48
N TRP A 353 0.61 16.56 4.82
CA TRP A 353 1.04 15.70 5.90
C TRP A 353 2.21 14.83 5.41
N ALA A 354 3.42 15.28 5.65
CA ALA A 354 4.63 14.51 5.34
C ALA A 354 5.53 14.47 6.56
N GLY A 355 5.66 13.30 7.16
CA GLY A 355 6.55 13.09 8.29
C GLY A 355 8.02 13.05 7.90
N SER A 356 8.33 12.72 6.66
CA SER A 356 9.70 12.49 6.19
C SER A 356 10.10 13.43 5.08
N LYS A 357 11.41 13.66 4.94
CA LYS A 357 11.98 14.29 3.75
C LYS A 357 12.02 13.30 2.61
N ILE A 358 11.82 13.80 1.40
CA ILE A 358 11.96 13.04 0.15
C ILE A 358 13.23 13.46 -0.57
N SER A 359 13.72 12.61 -1.48
CA SER A 359 14.78 12.96 -2.41
C SER A 359 14.23 12.87 -3.84
N PRO A 360 14.03 14.01 -4.52
CA PRO A 360 13.47 14.03 -5.87
C PRO A 360 14.30 13.26 -6.91
N SER A 361 15.61 13.20 -6.78
CA SER A 361 16.49 12.45 -7.70
C SER A 361 16.33 10.93 -7.62
N LEU A 362 15.77 10.43 -6.51
CA LEU A 362 15.47 9.01 -6.31
C LEU A 362 14.06 8.61 -6.74
N LEU A 363 13.20 9.58 -7.04
CA LEU A 363 11.84 9.32 -7.51
C LEU A 363 11.85 8.92 -8.98
N LYS A 364 12.36 7.74 -9.27
CA LYS A 364 12.39 7.13 -10.61
C LYS A 364 12.44 5.60 -10.52
N PRO A 365 11.94 4.88 -11.52
CA PRO A 365 12.10 3.43 -11.59
C PRO A 365 13.57 3.03 -11.68
N GLU A 366 13.96 2.03 -10.87
CA GLU A 366 15.31 1.48 -10.82
C GLU A 366 15.23 -0.05 -10.78
N TYR A 367 16.28 -0.76 -11.21
CA TYR A 367 16.39 -2.17 -10.89
C TYR A 367 16.75 -2.36 -9.43
N VAL A 368 16.15 -3.38 -8.82
CA VAL A 368 16.55 -3.93 -7.52
C VAL A 368 16.89 -5.39 -7.69
N GLN A 369 17.77 -5.92 -6.83
CA GLN A 369 18.25 -7.27 -6.96
C GLN A 369 18.26 -8.03 -5.64
N TYR A 370 18.16 -9.34 -5.75
CA TYR A 370 18.27 -10.29 -4.67
C TYR A 370 19.21 -11.43 -5.06
N GLU A 371 20.16 -11.76 -4.20
CA GLU A 371 20.98 -12.97 -4.31
C GLU A 371 20.38 -14.04 -3.39
N ASP A 372 20.04 -15.19 -3.95
CA ASP A 372 19.49 -16.29 -3.19
C ASP A 372 20.59 -17.08 -2.43
N PRO A 373 20.21 -18.03 -1.53
CA PRO A 373 21.19 -18.84 -0.81
C PRO A 373 22.13 -19.65 -1.71
N GLU A 374 21.72 -19.95 -2.94
CA GLU A 374 22.50 -20.66 -3.97
C GLU A 374 23.46 -19.73 -4.73
N GLY A 375 23.39 -18.41 -4.51
CA GLY A 375 24.20 -17.39 -5.15
C GLY A 375 23.68 -16.91 -6.51
N GLN A 376 22.44 -17.29 -6.87
CA GLN A 376 21.80 -16.79 -8.07
C GLN A 376 21.25 -15.38 -7.83
N VAL A 377 21.52 -14.46 -8.77
CA VAL A 377 21.02 -13.08 -8.70
C VAL A 377 19.75 -12.94 -9.52
N HIS A 378 18.70 -12.46 -8.87
CA HIS A 378 17.41 -12.15 -9.45
C HIS A 378 17.20 -10.64 -9.46
N LYS A 379 16.58 -10.09 -10.50
CA LYS A 379 16.31 -8.65 -10.64
C LYS A 379 14.86 -8.39 -11.00
N ILE A 380 14.37 -7.22 -10.58
CA ILE A 380 13.07 -6.70 -10.98
C ILE A 380 13.16 -5.18 -11.06
N ILE A 381 12.28 -4.54 -11.83
CA ILE A 381 12.15 -3.09 -11.82
C ILE A 381 11.30 -2.69 -10.60
N ALA A 382 11.78 -1.75 -9.81
CA ALA A 382 11.03 -1.16 -8.71
C ALA A 382 10.55 0.24 -9.10
N VAL A 383 9.26 0.49 -8.93
CA VAL A 383 8.57 1.75 -9.30
C VAL A 383 8.18 2.47 -8.02
N PRO A 384 8.71 3.68 -7.75
CA PRO A 384 8.40 4.37 -6.51
C PRO A 384 6.97 4.89 -6.48
N ALA A 385 6.31 4.72 -5.35
CA ALA A 385 5.04 5.36 -5.03
C ALA A 385 5.26 6.36 -3.90
N GLU A 386 4.89 7.61 -4.14
CA GLU A 386 4.97 8.66 -3.14
C GLU A 386 3.64 8.76 -2.40
N ARG A 387 3.61 8.17 -1.22
CA ARG A 387 2.42 7.97 -0.42
C ARG A 387 1.91 9.26 0.24
N TYR A 388 2.79 10.14 0.65
CA TYR A 388 2.38 11.36 1.38
C TYR A 388 1.53 12.26 0.49
N ILE A 389 1.96 12.51 -0.75
CA ILE A 389 1.20 13.29 -1.72
C ILE A 389 -0.08 12.56 -2.13
N GLY A 390 0.02 11.26 -2.43
CA GLY A 390 -1.11 10.45 -2.86
C GLY A 390 -2.20 10.30 -1.79
N ASN A 391 -1.82 10.12 -0.52
CA ASN A 391 -2.77 9.94 0.58
C ASN A 391 -3.61 11.17 0.93
N GLU A 392 -3.17 12.37 0.54
CA GLU A 392 -3.98 13.58 0.72
C GLU A 392 -5.34 13.44 0.03
N ASP A 393 -5.38 12.71 -1.08
CA ASP A 393 -6.59 12.42 -1.82
C ASP A 393 -7.54 11.46 -1.06
N ALA A 394 -6.97 10.40 -0.46
CA ALA A 394 -7.75 9.38 0.25
C ALA A 394 -8.20 9.80 1.65
N ARG A 395 -7.50 10.74 2.28
CA ARG A 395 -7.79 11.19 3.66
C ARG A 395 -8.64 12.46 3.72
N GLY A 396 -9.22 12.87 2.60
CA GLY A 396 -9.95 14.13 2.51
C GLY A 396 -9.03 15.34 2.55
N GLY A 397 -7.78 15.18 2.13
CA GLY A 397 -6.85 16.25 1.82
C GLY A 397 -7.19 16.93 0.51
N PHE A 398 -6.27 17.78 0.02
CA PHE A 398 -6.52 18.54 -1.19
C PHE A 398 -6.27 17.73 -2.47
N GLY A 399 -5.56 16.60 -2.38
CA GLY A 399 -5.34 15.67 -3.47
C GLY A 399 -4.96 16.36 -4.78
N ALA A 400 -5.72 16.10 -5.81
CA ALA A 400 -5.49 16.68 -7.15
C ALA A 400 -5.49 18.22 -7.17
N LEU A 401 -6.10 18.89 -6.20
CA LEU A 401 -6.10 20.36 -6.11
C LEU A 401 -4.76 20.90 -5.60
N GLN A 402 -4.01 20.11 -4.83
CA GLN A 402 -2.68 20.50 -4.32
C GLN A 402 -1.54 20.07 -5.25
N TYR A 403 -1.76 19.18 -6.18
CA TYR A 403 -0.68 18.65 -7.03
C TYR A 403 0.13 19.77 -7.74
N PRO A 404 -0.47 20.87 -8.25
CA PRO A 404 0.31 21.96 -8.84
C PRO A 404 1.34 22.55 -7.89
N ASP A 405 1.00 22.72 -6.60
CA ASP A 405 1.92 23.26 -5.60
C ASP A 405 2.94 22.20 -5.15
N VAL A 406 2.48 21.04 -4.71
CA VAL A 406 3.36 20.01 -4.12
C VAL A 406 4.32 19.44 -5.14
N LEU A 407 3.84 19.14 -6.37
CA LEU A 407 4.72 18.72 -7.46
C LEU A 407 5.61 19.85 -7.94
N GLY A 408 5.17 21.11 -7.80
CA GLY A 408 5.98 22.30 -8.01
C GLY A 408 7.17 22.38 -7.07
N GLN A 409 7.02 22.01 -5.78
CA GLN A 409 8.12 21.93 -4.82
C GLN A 409 9.16 20.89 -5.26
N VAL A 410 8.70 19.71 -5.69
CA VAL A 410 9.57 18.64 -6.22
C VAL A 410 10.32 19.12 -7.48
N TYR A 411 9.61 19.75 -8.42
CA TYR A 411 10.20 20.31 -9.64
C TYR A 411 11.28 21.35 -9.32
N ASN A 412 10.99 22.31 -8.43
CA ASN A 412 11.93 23.33 -8.04
C ASN A 412 13.19 22.75 -7.40
N GLN A 413 13.04 21.76 -6.51
CA GLN A 413 14.18 21.09 -5.88
C GLN A 413 15.10 20.43 -6.93
N ILE A 414 14.54 19.77 -7.94
CA ILE A 414 15.31 19.18 -9.05
C ILE A 414 16.09 20.23 -9.81
N VAL A 415 15.46 21.38 -10.08
CA VAL A 415 16.10 22.51 -10.78
C VAL A 415 17.22 23.13 -9.92
N ASP A 416 16.93 23.42 -8.65
CA ASP A 416 17.84 24.10 -7.72
C ASP A 416 19.07 23.24 -7.40
N THR A 417 18.89 21.92 -7.31
CA THR A 417 20.00 20.98 -7.06
C THR A 417 20.70 20.50 -8.32
N GLY A 418 20.14 20.77 -9.52
CA GLY A 418 20.70 20.34 -10.79
C GLY A 418 20.72 18.82 -10.98
N THR A 419 19.82 18.10 -10.32
CA THR A 419 19.78 16.61 -10.30
C THR A 419 18.95 16.01 -11.43
N PHE A 420 18.48 16.80 -12.39
CA PHE A 420 17.70 16.33 -13.54
C PHE A 420 18.54 15.42 -14.46
N ASP A 421 18.07 14.19 -14.66
CA ASP A 421 18.61 13.27 -15.65
C ASP A 421 17.61 13.11 -16.82
N PRO A 422 17.91 13.64 -18.02
CA PRO A 422 17.00 13.55 -19.16
C PRO A 422 16.80 12.12 -19.70
N LYS A 423 17.67 11.17 -19.35
CA LYS A 423 17.54 9.76 -19.75
C LYS A 423 16.62 9.00 -18.81
N HIS A 424 16.58 9.41 -17.54
CA HIS A 424 15.73 8.82 -16.50
C HIS A 424 15.10 9.94 -15.68
N PRO A 425 14.17 10.71 -16.29
CA PRO A 425 13.54 11.85 -15.63
C PRO A 425 12.73 11.37 -14.41
N PRO A 426 12.44 12.24 -13.44
CA PRO A 426 11.65 11.86 -12.29
C PRO A 426 10.28 11.31 -12.68
N PHE A 427 9.93 10.15 -12.11
CA PHE A 427 8.64 9.50 -12.23
C PHE A 427 8.28 8.76 -10.95
N PHE A 428 7.11 8.99 -10.44
CA PHE A 428 6.56 8.28 -9.28
C PHE A 428 5.05 8.22 -9.33
N LEU A 429 4.49 7.27 -8.60
CA LEU A 429 3.06 7.11 -8.49
C LEU A 429 2.52 7.89 -7.30
N LEU A 430 1.46 8.64 -7.51
CA LEU A 430 0.60 9.17 -6.47
C LEU A 430 -0.35 8.04 -6.05
N HIS A 431 -0.06 7.45 -4.90
CA HIS A 431 -0.74 6.26 -4.42
C HIS A 431 -1.70 6.58 -3.27
N SER A 432 -2.91 6.05 -3.36
CA SER A 432 -3.91 6.12 -2.29
C SER A 432 -4.96 5.01 -2.41
N ASP A 433 -5.78 4.85 -1.36
CA ASP A 433 -6.99 4.06 -1.46
C ASP A 433 -7.94 4.67 -2.49
N GLY A 434 -8.51 3.81 -3.33
CA GLY A 434 -9.46 4.21 -4.37
C GLY A 434 -10.91 4.05 -3.95
N ASP A 435 -11.16 3.37 -2.84
CA ASP A 435 -12.49 3.06 -2.31
C ASP A 435 -12.68 3.51 -0.86
N ASN A 436 -11.80 4.38 -0.34
CA ASN A 436 -11.91 4.88 1.03
C ASN A 436 -13.16 5.75 1.18
N HIS A 437 -14.06 5.31 2.05
CA HIS A 437 -15.30 6.03 2.32
C HIS A 437 -15.05 7.28 3.17
N GLY A 438 -15.45 8.43 2.65
CA GLY A 438 -15.30 9.74 3.29
C GLY A 438 -13.87 10.29 3.28
N GLY A 439 -12.99 9.73 2.47
CA GLY A 439 -11.58 10.10 2.39
C GLY A 439 -11.16 10.85 1.13
N GLY A 440 -12.07 11.51 0.41
CA GLY A 440 -11.71 12.32 -0.76
C GLY A 440 -11.66 11.56 -2.09
N ALA A 441 -11.85 10.23 -2.11
CA ALA A 441 -11.91 9.47 -3.34
C ALA A 441 -12.98 9.99 -4.31
N ASP A 442 -14.14 10.38 -3.79
CA ASP A 442 -15.21 11.02 -4.57
C ASP A 442 -14.72 12.34 -5.20
N SER A 443 -14.01 13.16 -4.43
CA SER A 443 -13.48 14.44 -4.89
C SER A 443 -12.52 14.29 -6.05
N TYR A 444 -11.58 13.33 -5.95
CA TYR A 444 -10.65 13.04 -7.03
C TYR A 444 -11.40 12.68 -8.33
N TYR A 445 -12.25 11.66 -8.27
CA TYR A 445 -12.87 11.08 -9.46
C TYR A 445 -13.96 11.96 -10.08
N ASN A 446 -14.76 12.63 -9.26
CA ASN A 446 -15.94 13.35 -9.74
C ASN A 446 -15.70 14.84 -9.94
N HIS A 447 -14.82 15.45 -9.14
CA HIS A 447 -14.74 16.89 -9.07
C HIS A 447 -13.37 17.45 -9.44
N ASN A 448 -12.30 16.72 -9.14
CA ASN A 448 -10.93 17.24 -9.25
C ASN A 448 -10.17 16.74 -10.48
N THR A 449 -10.56 15.61 -11.07
CA THR A 449 -9.87 15.07 -12.26
C THR A 449 -9.94 16.04 -13.45
N GLY A 450 -11.08 16.70 -13.67
CA GLY A 450 -11.19 17.71 -14.73
C GLY A 450 -10.26 18.90 -14.53
N GLN A 451 -10.04 19.32 -13.30
CA GLN A 451 -9.11 20.41 -12.97
C GLN A 451 -7.65 19.98 -13.08
N LEU A 452 -7.33 18.75 -12.68
CA LEU A 452 -6.03 18.13 -12.94
C LEU A 452 -5.71 18.15 -14.46
N VAL A 453 -6.64 17.71 -15.28
CA VAL A 453 -6.49 17.71 -16.77
C VAL A 453 -6.24 19.12 -17.29
N GLN A 454 -7.01 20.11 -16.86
CA GLN A 454 -6.84 21.50 -17.28
C GLN A 454 -5.48 22.08 -16.87
N TRP A 455 -5.02 21.75 -15.66
CA TRP A 455 -3.69 22.14 -15.20
C TRP A 455 -2.61 21.54 -16.10
N LEU A 456 -2.65 20.26 -16.37
CA LEU A 456 -1.66 19.58 -17.23
C LEU A 456 -1.66 20.07 -18.68
N GLN A 457 -2.81 20.49 -19.22
CA GLN A 457 -2.88 21.14 -20.52
C GLN A 457 -2.18 22.50 -20.54
N GLY A 458 -2.15 23.18 -19.40
CA GLY A 458 -1.57 24.53 -19.26
C GLY A 458 -0.13 24.57 -18.76
N ASP A 459 0.39 23.48 -18.17
CA ASP A 459 1.70 23.46 -17.53
C ASP A 459 2.62 22.37 -18.10
N PRO A 460 3.50 22.74 -19.06
CA PRO A 460 4.37 21.77 -19.73
C PRO A 460 5.48 21.16 -18.86
N ARG A 461 5.65 21.64 -17.63
CA ARG A 461 6.64 21.10 -16.67
C ARG A 461 6.25 19.71 -16.17
N PHE A 462 4.98 19.33 -16.28
CA PHE A 462 4.42 18.11 -15.72
C PHE A 462 3.75 17.25 -16.79
N GLU A 463 3.82 15.94 -16.60
CA GLU A 463 3.12 14.98 -17.45
C GLU A 463 2.56 13.83 -16.64
N LEU A 464 1.25 13.64 -16.71
CA LEU A 464 0.62 12.41 -16.23
C LEU A 464 0.83 11.31 -17.26
N THR A 465 1.43 10.20 -16.85
CA THR A 465 1.73 9.05 -17.72
C THR A 465 1.45 7.74 -17.01
N SER A 466 1.11 6.69 -17.77
CA SER A 466 1.04 5.34 -17.23
C SER A 466 2.44 4.79 -16.93
N VAL A 467 2.53 3.79 -16.05
CA VAL A 467 3.80 3.11 -15.74
C VAL A 467 4.43 2.52 -17.00
N HIS A 468 3.61 1.87 -17.84
CA HIS A 468 4.09 1.23 -19.06
C HIS A 468 4.63 2.23 -20.07
N ASP A 469 3.91 3.34 -20.33
CA ASP A 469 4.37 4.37 -21.22
C ASP A 469 5.67 5.03 -20.74
N TYR A 470 5.80 5.23 -19.42
CA TYR A 470 7.04 5.74 -18.86
C TYR A 470 8.20 4.76 -19.05
N LEU A 471 8.02 3.48 -18.72
CA LEU A 471 9.08 2.46 -18.84
C LEU A 471 9.51 2.21 -20.29
N ASP A 472 8.61 2.34 -21.27
CA ASP A 472 8.97 2.24 -22.66
C ASP A 472 9.82 3.43 -23.13
N ARG A 473 9.52 4.63 -22.63
CA ARG A 473 10.21 5.86 -23.01
C ARG A 473 11.54 6.04 -22.28
N PHE A 474 11.62 5.60 -21.02
CA PHE A 474 12.74 5.81 -20.10
C PHE A 474 13.06 4.53 -19.32
N PRO A 475 13.48 3.46 -19.99
CA PRO A 475 13.78 2.20 -19.30
C PRO A 475 14.95 2.36 -18.34
N PRO A 476 14.89 1.81 -17.11
CA PRO A 476 16.02 1.83 -16.19
C PRO A 476 17.19 0.99 -16.69
N ASP A 477 18.41 1.36 -16.32
CA ASP A 477 19.63 0.65 -16.72
C ASP A 477 19.73 -0.70 -15.96
N PRO A 478 19.70 -1.85 -16.65
CA PRO A 478 19.79 -3.16 -16.01
C PRO A 478 21.17 -3.46 -15.40
N ALA A 479 22.20 -2.69 -15.76
CA ALA A 479 23.55 -2.83 -15.18
C ALA A 479 23.63 -2.19 -13.79
N GLN A 480 22.70 -1.32 -13.45
CA GLN A 480 22.64 -0.65 -12.16
C GLN A 480 21.51 -1.26 -11.32
N ALA A 481 21.76 -1.46 -10.04
CA ALA A 481 20.73 -1.89 -9.09
C ALA A 481 20.81 -1.04 -7.82
N ALA A 482 19.69 -0.53 -7.39
CA ALA A 482 19.54 0.14 -6.11
C ALA A 482 19.20 -0.87 -5.01
N HIS A 483 19.39 -0.47 -3.77
CA HIS A 483 18.88 -1.18 -2.61
C HIS A 483 17.62 -0.46 -2.07
N ILE A 484 16.65 -1.24 -1.65
CA ILE A 484 15.43 -0.77 -1.00
C ILE A 484 15.35 -1.48 0.34
N GLU A 485 15.23 -0.74 1.44
CA GLU A 485 14.98 -1.30 2.76
C GLU A 485 13.63 -2.03 2.74
N PRO A 486 13.51 -3.22 3.33
CA PRO A 486 12.23 -3.90 3.41
C PRO A 486 11.21 -3.10 4.23
N GLY A 487 9.93 -3.26 3.91
CA GLY A 487 8.88 -2.61 4.71
C GLY A 487 7.51 -2.63 4.07
N SER A 488 6.56 -2.12 4.83
CA SER A 488 5.16 -1.89 4.42
C SER A 488 4.73 -0.47 4.75
N TRP A 489 3.66 0.02 4.13
CA TRP A 489 3.15 1.36 4.43
C TRP A 489 2.75 1.54 5.91
N SER A 490 2.31 0.47 6.56
CA SER A 490 1.89 0.50 7.96
C SER A 490 3.05 0.72 8.95
N GLY A 491 4.27 0.34 8.59
CA GLY A 491 5.49 0.53 9.37
C GLY A 491 6.41 1.63 8.85
N ALA A 492 6.13 2.16 7.64
CA ALA A 492 7.04 3.05 6.92
C ALA A 492 7.43 4.32 7.70
N ASP A 493 6.47 4.94 8.39
CA ASP A 493 6.72 6.17 9.16
C ASP A 493 7.62 5.95 10.39
N ASN A 494 7.74 4.72 10.85
CA ASN A 494 8.49 4.37 12.05
C ASN A 494 9.78 3.58 11.76
N GLY A 495 9.91 3.04 10.55
CA GLY A 495 10.98 2.11 10.16
C GLY A 495 10.75 0.72 10.74
N ASP A 496 10.28 -0.20 9.92
CA ASP A 496 9.96 -1.59 10.31
C ASP A 496 10.39 -2.59 9.21
N PRO A 497 11.71 -2.79 9.01
CA PRO A 497 12.23 -3.63 7.94
C PRO A 497 11.97 -5.12 8.13
N GLN A 498 11.58 -5.54 9.32
CA GLN A 498 11.28 -6.93 9.66
C GLN A 498 9.77 -7.21 9.78
N PHE A 499 8.91 -6.22 9.46
CA PHE A 499 7.45 -6.35 9.55
C PHE A 499 6.95 -6.68 10.98
N MET A 500 7.64 -6.21 12.03
CA MET A 500 7.35 -6.55 13.42
C MET A 500 6.03 -5.94 13.90
N LYS A 501 5.53 -4.90 13.25
CA LYS A 501 4.16 -4.41 13.47
C LYS A 501 3.13 -5.54 13.30
N TRP A 502 3.38 -6.50 12.44
CA TRP A 502 2.53 -7.64 12.13
C TRP A 502 2.76 -8.85 13.05
N PHE A 503 3.55 -8.64 14.14
CA PHE A 503 3.84 -9.64 15.17
C PHE A 503 3.24 -9.27 16.53
N SER A 504 2.58 -8.10 16.63
CA SER A 504 2.02 -7.50 17.85
C SER A 504 3.03 -7.48 19.02
N ARG A 505 2.89 -8.40 19.97
CA ARG A 505 3.72 -8.46 21.18
C ARG A 505 4.95 -9.34 20.99
N TYR A 506 5.75 -9.09 19.99
CA TYR A 506 6.95 -9.89 19.68
C TYR A 506 8.00 -9.94 20.80
N ASP A 507 7.91 -9.01 21.76
CA ASP A 507 8.76 -8.92 22.96
C ASP A 507 8.16 -9.61 24.20
N GLN A 508 7.01 -10.27 24.05
CA GLN A 508 6.31 -11.01 25.11
C GLN A 508 6.42 -12.52 24.86
N PRO A 509 6.26 -13.35 25.95
CA PRO A 509 6.23 -14.81 25.81
C PRO A 509 5.14 -15.34 24.88
N TYR A 510 4.04 -14.61 24.73
CA TYR A 510 2.93 -14.92 23.84
C TYR A 510 2.46 -13.68 23.10
N SER A 511 2.20 -13.85 21.81
CA SER A 511 1.56 -12.86 20.95
C SER A 511 0.47 -13.52 20.12
N PRO A 512 -0.76 -12.97 20.05
CA PRO A 512 -1.80 -13.47 19.16
C PRO A 512 -1.34 -13.51 17.70
N ASP A 513 -0.66 -12.48 17.21
CA ASP A 513 -0.21 -12.42 15.82
C ASP A 513 0.89 -13.46 15.53
N LEU A 514 1.84 -13.66 16.44
CA LEU A 514 2.84 -14.73 16.31
C LEU A 514 2.22 -16.12 16.39
N ASN A 515 1.17 -16.31 17.22
CA ASN A 515 0.39 -17.55 17.21
C ASN A 515 -0.22 -17.82 15.83
N SER A 516 -0.83 -16.81 15.22
CA SER A 516 -1.40 -16.93 13.87
C SER A 516 -0.34 -17.32 12.83
N TRP A 517 0.85 -16.72 12.86
CA TRP A 517 1.96 -17.11 11.99
C TRP A 517 2.43 -18.53 12.22
N ALA A 518 2.54 -18.98 13.49
CA ALA A 518 2.93 -20.35 13.80
C ALA A 518 1.91 -21.39 13.34
N VAL A 519 0.62 -21.11 13.53
CA VAL A 519 -0.48 -21.97 13.05
C VAL A 519 -0.51 -22.02 11.53
N LEU A 520 -0.40 -20.86 10.87
CA LEU A 520 -0.40 -20.78 9.42
C LEU A 520 0.80 -21.50 8.80
N THR A 521 2.00 -21.36 9.37
CA THR A 521 3.21 -22.06 8.91
C THR A 521 3.01 -23.56 8.92
N ALA A 522 2.41 -24.11 9.96
CA ALA A 522 2.12 -25.53 10.05
C ALA A 522 1.07 -25.97 9.01
N PHE A 523 0.02 -25.20 8.82
CA PHE A 523 -1.00 -25.49 7.82
C PHE A 523 -0.47 -25.38 6.39
N GLN A 524 0.37 -24.41 6.10
CA GLN A 524 1.06 -24.28 4.80
C GLN A 524 1.87 -25.53 4.47
N ASN A 525 2.61 -26.09 5.42
CA ASN A 525 3.37 -27.32 5.20
C ASN A 525 2.46 -28.51 4.86
N VAL A 526 1.35 -28.69 5.58
CA VAL A 526 0.35 -29.75 5.29
C VAL A 526 -0.17 -29.62 3.84
N VAL A 527 -0.55 -28.41 3.42
CA VAL A 527 -1.07 -28.21 2.07
C VAL A 527 0.02 -28.50 1.03
N HIS A 528 1.23 -27.99 1.24
CA HIS A 528 2.34 -28.20 0.32
C HIS A 528 2.73 -29.67 0.18
N ALA A 529 2.78 -30.41 1.29
CA ALA A 529 3.09 -31.83 1.25
C ALA A 529 2.06 -32.65 0.45
N LEU A 530 0.78 -32.29 0.58
CA LEU A 530 -0.28 -32.93 -0.17
C LEU A 530 -0.29 -32.51 -1.65
N GLU A 531 -0.01 -31.26 -1.97
CA GLU A 531 0.15 -30.81 -3.36
C GLU A 531 1.28 -31.54 -4.08
N ASP A 532 2.40 -31.76 -3.41
CA ASP A 532 3.58 -32.41 -3.98
C ASP A 532 3.39 -33.94 -4.10
N ALA A 533 2.78 -34.56 -3.10
CA ALA A 533 2.66 -36.02 -3.05
C ALA A 533 1.45 -36.61 -3.82
N VAL A 534 0.34 -35.85 -3.88
CA VAL A 534 -0.94 -36.33 -4.46
C VAL A 534 -1.61 -35.27 -5.34
N PRO A 535 -0.92 -34.76 -6.36
CA PRO A 535 -1.44 -33.69 -7.20
C PRO A 535 -2.73 -34.08 -7.92
N GLY A 536 -3.58 -33.10 -8.24
CA GLY A 536 -4.79 -33.27 -9.04
C GLY A 536 -6.00 -33.84 -8.25
N LYS A 537 -5.93 -33.88 -6.94
CA LYS A 537 -7.09 -34.24 -6.11
C LYS A 537 -8.05 -33.05 -6.02
N PRO A 538 -9.39 -33.26 -6.17
CA PRO A 538 -10.35 -32.15 -6.15
C PRO A 538 -10.34 -31.32 -4.88
N TRP A 539 -10.12 -31.94 -3.72
CA TRP A 539 -10.06 -31.22 -2.43
C TRP A 539 -8.80 -30.37 -2.23
N LEU A 540 -7.78 -30.49 -3.10
CA LEU A 540 -6.59 -29.63 -3.04
C LEU A 540 -6.94 -28.15 -3.24
N ASP A 541 -7.85 -27.85 -4.15
CA ASP A 541 -8.31 -26.47 -4.37
C ASP A 541 -9.01 -25.91 -3.13
N ASP A 542 -9.81 -26.74 -2.44
CA ASP A 542 -10.51 -26.30 -1.23
C ASP A 542 -9.55 -25.97 -0.08
N ILE A 543 -8.56 -26.85 0.19
CA ILE A 543 -7.58 -26.60 1.25
C ILE A 543 -6.60 -25.46 0.87
N SER A 544 -6.21 -25.37 -0.39
CA SER A 544 -5.41 -24.25 -0.90
C SER A 544 -6.16 -22.94 -0.71
N ARG A 545 -7.45 -22.90 -1.00
CA ARG A 545 -8.28 -21.72 -0.77
C ARG A 545 -8.32 -21.32 0.70
N LEU A 546 -8.49 -22.27 1.61
CA LEU A 546 -8.46 -21.98 3.05
C LEU A 546 -7.09 -21.46 3.49
N MET A 547 -6.00 -22.04 3.01
CA MET A 547 -4.63 -21.58 3.29
C MET A 547 -4.40 -20.16 2.77
N LEU A 548 -4.70 -19.90 1.50
CA LEU A 548 -4.49 -18.59 0.89
C LEU A 548 -5.41 -17.52 1.50
N THR A 549 -6.63 -17.87 1.91
CA THR A 549 -7.51 -16.96 2.67
C THR A 549 -6.91 -16.61 4.02
N ALA A 550 -6.33 -17.61 4.72
CA ALA A 550 -5.70 -17.39 6.01
C ALA A 550 -4.45 -16.49 5.94
N GLU A 551 -3.87 -16.29 4.76
CA GLU A 551 -2.73 -15.38 4.53
C GLU A 551 -3.13 -13.89 4.43
N THR A 552 -4.43 -13.57 4.42
CA THR A 552 -4.88 -12.18 4.28
C THR A 552 -4.30 -11.27 5.36
N SER A 553 -3.74 -10.12 4.98
CA SER A 553 -3.22 -9.13 5.93
C SER A 553 -4.29 -8.64 6.92
N CYS A 554 -5.57 -8.73 6.54
CA CYS A 554 -6.69 -8.26 7.34
C CYS A 554 -6.76 -8.91 8.73
N TYR A 555 -6.26 -10.14 8.89
CA TYR A 555 -6.25 -10.81 10.20
C TYR A 555 -5.16 -10.29 11.14
N TRP A 556 -4.13 -9.64 10.62
CA TRP A 556 -3.06 -9.00 11.39
C TRP A 556 -3.17 -7.48 11.44
N TYR A 557 -3.97 -6.85 10.58
CA TYR A 557 -4.09 -5.39 10.51
C TYR A 557 -4.53 -4.77 11.85
N TRP A 558 -5.43 -5.44 12.56
CA TRP A 558 -5.91 -5.06 13.90
C TRP A 558 -5.09 -5.75 14.99
N THR A 559 -3.81 -5.55 14.98
CA THR A 559 -2.81 -6.24 15.78
C THR A 559 -3.24 -6.60 17.22
N GLY A 560 -2.94 -7.83 17.63
CA GLY A 560 -3.14 -8.31 18.99
C GLY A 560 -4.58 -8.63 19.39
N GLN A 561 -5.51 -8.71 18.45
CA GLN A 561 -6.89 -9.05 18.74
C GLN A 561 -7.16 -10.55 18.53
N THR A 562 -7.59 -11.22 19.60
CA THR A 562 -7.85 -12.67 19.60
C THR A 562 -8.90 -13.10 18.58
N VAL A 563 -9.86 -12.23 18.24
CA VAL A 563 -10.89 -12.56 17.23
C VAL A 563 -10.30 -12.82 15.84
N TRP A 564 -9.25 -12.10 15.46
CA TRP A 564 -8.58 -12.29 14.15
C TRP A 564 -7.65 -13.48 14.17
N ASP A 565 -6.93 -13.67 15.27
CA ASP A 565 -6.11 -14.84 15.54
C ASP A 565 -6.91 -16.14 15.45
N GLN A 566 -8.15 -16.13 15.96
CA GLN A 566 -9.06 -17.25 15.85
C GLN A 566 -9.44 -17.57 14.39
N GLN A 567 -9.47 -16.59 13.48
CA GLN A 567 -9.82 -16.84 12.08
C GLN A 567 -8.75 -17.69 11.37
N VAL A 568 -7.48 -17.40 11.60
CA VAL A 568 -6.37 -18.20 11.06
C VAL A 568 -6.44 -19.63 11.59
N THR A 569 -6.66 -19.78 12.90
CA THR A 569 -6.84 -21.11 13.53
C THR A 569 -8.04 -21.87 12.95
N ASN A 570 -9.18 -21.20 12.74
CA ASN A 570 -10.37 -21.81 12.16
C ASN A 570 -10.11 -22.33 10.74
N ALA A 571 -9.37 -21.57 9.92
CA ALA A 571 -8.98 -22.00 8.58
C ALA A 571 -8.09 -23.24 8.63
N ALA A 572 -7.05 -23.21 9.45
CA ALA A 572 -6.11 -24.31 9.60
C ALA A 572 -6.82 -25.60 10.12
N ASN A 573 -7.66 -25.47 11.16
CA ASN A 573 -8.38 -26.58 11.74
C ASN A 573 -9.38 -27.18 10.74
N LYS A 574 -10.12 -26.34 10.01
CA LYS A 574 -11.06 -26.79 8.97
C LYS A 574 -10.32 -27.52 7.86
N GLY A 575 -9.28 -26.89 7.29
CA GLY A 575 -8.50 -27.49 6.21
C GLY A 575 -7.80 -28.80 6.62
N TYR A 576 -7.14 -28.81 7.78
CA TYR A 576 -6.52 -30.03 8.29
C TYR A 576 -7.54 -31.13 8.58
N GLY A 577 -8.70 -30.78 9.16
CA GLY A 577 -9.78 -31.75 9.41
C GLY A 577 -10.28 -32.41 8.12
N MET A 578 -10.31 -31.72 6.99
CA MET A 578 -10.70 -32.27 5.69
C MET A 578 -9.71 -33.31 5.17
N VAL A 579 -8.42 -33.18 5.48
CA VAL A 579 -7.35 -33.97 4.85
C VAL A 579 -6.50 -34.76 5.84
N LYS A 580 -6.89 -34.81 7.11
CA LYS A 580 -6.11 -35.56 8.13
C LYS A 580 -5.85 -37.00 7.76
N SER A 581 -6.85 -37.70 7.25
CA SER A 581 -6.70 -39.11 6.80
C SER A 581 -5.72 -39.26 5.64
N GLU A 582 -5.66 -38.28 4.75
CA GLU A 582 -4.71 -38.28 3.62
C GLU A 582 -3.28 -38.02 4.12
N VAL A 583 -3.10 -37.11 5.08
CA VAL A 583 -1.81 -36.88 5.74
C VAL A 583 -1.34 -38.15 6.47
N ASP A 584 -2.23 -38.80 7.26
CA ASP A 584 -1.91 -40.02 7.98
C ASP A 584 -1.52 -41.14 7.00
N ALA A 585 -2.22 -41.29 5.87
CA ALA A 585 -1.91 -42.24 4.82
C ALA A 585 -0.57 -41.95 4.12
N LEU A 586 -0.30 -40.70 3.85
CA LEU A 586 0.96 -40.25 3.24
C LEU A 586 2.16 -40.58 4.14
N LEU A 587 2.05 -40.28 5.43
CA LEU A 587 3.08 -40.60 6.43
C LEU A 587 3.27 -42.09 6.61
N ALA A 588 2.18 -42.86 6.71
CA ALA A 588 2.25 -44.31 6.82
C ALA A 588 2.92 -44.97 5.60
N ALA A 589 2.71 -44.41 4.40
CA ALA A 589 3.35 -44.84 3.17
C ALA A 589 4.81 -44.38 3.02
N GLY A 590 5.30 -43.51 3.89
CA GLY A 590 6.63 -42.94 3.83
C GLY A 590 6.88 -42.07 2.57
N LYS A 591 5.84 -41.49 2.00
CA LYS A 591 5.86 -40.78 0.70
C LYS A 591 6.00 -39.27 0.81
N ASP A 592 6.26 -38.75 1.99
CA ASP A 592 6.55 -37.35 2.13
C ASP A 592 7.85 -36.97 1.39
N CYS A 593 7.74 -36.00 0.49
CA CYS A 593 8.81 -35.52 -0.39
C CYS A 593 8.97 -33.98 -0.32
N THR A 594 8.26 -33.35 0.62
CA THR A 594 8.28 -31.91 0.81
C THR A 594 9.18 -31.55 1.99
N GLY A 595 10.06 -30.59 1.83
CA GLY A 595 10.87 -30.13 2.94
C GLY A 595 10.09 -29.23 3.91
N PRO A 596 10.66 -28.99 5.10
CA PRO A 596 10.02 -28.16 6.11
C PRO A 596 9.61 -26.77 5.60
N THR A 597 8.46 -26.27 6.04
CA THR A 597 8.08 -24.86 5.85
C THR A 597 8.74 -24.03 6.93
N ILE A 598 9.52 -23.04 6.48
CA ILE A 598 10.27 -22.10 7.33
C ILE A 598 9.61 -20.72 7.24
N PHE A 599 9.12 -20.20 8.34
CA PHE A 599 8.66 -18.80 8.40
C PHE A 599 9.87 -17.86 8.29
N PRO A 600 9.76 -16.73 7.57
CA PRO A 600 10.85 -15.78 7.44
C PRO A 600 11.43 -15.37 8.81
N PRO A 601 12.76 -15.50 9.00
CA PRO A 601 13.36 -15.20 10.28
C PRO A 601 13.30 -13.71 10.63
N TRP A 602 13.22 -13.40 11.91
CA TRP A 602 13.39 -12.04 12.42
C TRP A 602 14.46 -12.01 13.52
N VAL A 603 15.02 -10.82 13.73
CA VAL A 603 16.08 -10.59 14.72
C VAL A 603 15.56 -9.67 15.82
N THR A 604 15.80 -10.02 17.08
CA THR A 604 15.54 -9.11 18.20
C THR A 604 16.83 -8.84 18.99
N PRO A 605 17.14 -7.55 19.28
CA PRO A 605 16.48 -6.35 18.75
C PRO A 605 16.74 -6.18 17.24
N GLU A 606 15.92 -5.40 16.54
CA GLU A 606 16.04 -5.14 15.09
C GLU A 606 17.40 -4.54 14.69
N ASN A 607 17.96 -3.70 15.54
CA ASN A 607 19.28 -3.08 15.39
C ASN A 607 20.18 -3.45 16.56
N PRO A 608 20.80 -4.64 16.59
CA PRO A 608 21.72 -5.02 17.67
C PRO A 608 22.86 -4.02 17.82
N GLY A 609 22.96 -3.41 19.02
CA GLY A 609 23.95 -2.36 19.32
C GLY A 609 23.60 -0.95 18.84
N GLY A 610 22.47 -0.78 18.11
CA GLY A 610 21.94 0.51 17.69
C GLY A 610 20.80 1.00 18.56
N LYS A 611 19.64 1.31 17.94
CA LYS A 611 18.42 1.77 18.63
C LYS A 611 17.29 0.76 18.48
N ARG A 612 16.40 0.73 19.47
CA ARG A 612 15.15 -0.04 19.48
C ARG A 612 14.00 0.79 19.99
N TRP A 613 12.79 0.38 19.68
CA TRP A 613 11.60 0.98 20.26
C TRP A 613 11.52 0.70 21.78
N GLY A 614 11.14 1.74 22.52
CA GLY A 614 10.74 1.67 23.92
C GLY A 614 9.36 2.29 24.12
N GLN A 615 8.94 2.42 25.36
CA GLN A 615 7.67 3.11 25.68
C GLN A 615 7.81 4.61 25.43
N GLY A 616 7.35 5.04 24.27
CA GLY A 616 7.31 6.46 23.88
C GLY A 616 8.64 7.09 23.48
N CYS A 617 9.72 6.32 23.37
CA CYS A 617 11.03 6.83 22.94
C CYS A 617 11.90 5.74 22.33
N LEU A 618 12.98 6.15 21.67
CA LEU A 618 14.03 5.25 21.22
C LEU A 618 15.03 4.99 22.36
N LEU A 619 15.32 3.73 22.60
CA LEU A 619 16.28 3.25 23.59
C LEU A 619 17.48 2.62 22.89
N ASP A 620 18.62 2.56 23.59
CA ASP A 620 19.77 1.78 23.12
C ASP A 620 19.41 0.30 23.07
N ALA A 621 19.77 -0.35 21.97
CA ALA A 621 19.59 -1.77 21.79
C ALA A 621 20.76 -2.57 22.35
N PRO A 622 20.54 -3.73 22.99
CA PRO A 622 21.61 -4.66 23.32
C PRO A 622 22.41 -5.05 22.06
N ARG A 623 23.70 -5.31 22.20
CA ARG A 623 24.55 -5.82 21.10
C ARG A 623 24.24 -7.27 20.76
N GLU A 624 23.74 -8.04 21.72
CA GLU A 624 23.35 -9.43 21.52
C GLU A 624 22.07 -9.53 20.70
N GLY A 625 22.17 -10.07 19.50
CA GLY A 625 21.02 -10.38 18.63
C GLY A 625 20.57 -11.84 18.80
N THR A 626 19.28 -12.07 18.62
CA THR A 626 18.69 -13.41 18.57
C THR A 626 17.87 -13.53 17.30
N VAL A 627 18.15 -14.55 16.48
CA VAL A 627 17.32 -14.94 15.34
C VAL A 627 16.19 -15.82 15.85
N HIS A 628 14.99 -15.58 15.37
CA HIS A 628 13.77 -16.32 15.67
C HIS A 628 13.13 -16.80 14.37
N THR A 629 12.41 -17.93 14.42
CA THR A 629 11.59 -18.42 13.31
C THR A 629 10.58 -19.47 13.79
N PHE A 630 9.61 -19.78 12.94
CA PHE A 630 8.75 -20.95 13.04
C PHE A 630 9.12 -21.96 11.96
N VAL A 631 9.15 -23.24 12.32
CA VAL A 631 9.38 -24.32 11.37
C VAL A 631 8.43 -25.47 11.63
N HIS A 632 7.86 -26.03 10.55
CA HIS A 632 6.99 -27.18 10.64
C HIS A 632 7.24 -28.14 9.49
N ASP A 633 7.08 -29.43 9.79
CA ASP A 633 7.04 -30.50 8.82
C ASP A 633 6.12 -31.64 9.29
N ILE A 634 5.33 -32.20 8.36
CA ILE A 634 4.41 -33.32 8.67
C ILE A 634 5.14 -34.57 9.11
N SER A 635 6.39 -34.79 8.65
CA SER A 635 7.24 -35.93 9.02
C SER A 635 8.07 -35.67 10.28
N GLY A 636 7.88 -34.52 10.91
CA GLY A 636 8.70 -34.03 12.04
C GLY A 636 10.04 -33.44 11.59
N LEU A 637 10.68 -32.76 12.51
CA LEU A 637 11.93 -32.04 12.25
C LEU A 637 13.13 -32.82 12.78
N LYS A 638 14.17 -32.97 11.95
CA LYS A 638 15.44 -33.59 12.34
C LYS A 638 16.44 -32.55 12.82
N ARG A 639 16.54 -31.41 12.13
CA ARG A 639 17.44 -30.32 12.50
C ARG A 639 16.98 -28.98 11.86
N VAL A 640 17.26 -27.90 12.57
CA VAL A 640 17.16 -26.52 12.03
C VAL A 640 18.47 -25.82 12.32
N THR A 641 19.06 -25.19 11.31
CA THR A 641 20.39 -24.61 11.36
C THR A 641 20.36 -23.18 10.84
N LEU A 642 20.92 -22.26 11.61
CA LEU A 642 21.25 -20.90 11.14
C LEU A 642 22.60 -20.94 10.45
N VAL A 643 22.64 -20.55 9.18
CA VAL A 643 23.84 -20.47 8.36
C VAL A 643 24.22 -19.01 8.22
N LEU A 644 25.39 -18.64 8.74
CA LEU A 644 25.92 -17.28 8.67
C LEU A 644 26.98 -17.18 7.59
N ARG A 645 26.89 -16.15 6.75
CA ARG A 645 27.91 -15.78 5.74
C ARG A 645 28.52 -14.44 6.12
N THR A 646 29.81 -14.46 6.41
CA THR A 646 30.62 -13.27 6.73
C THR A 646 31.75 -13.14 5.73
N ALA A 647 32.51 -12.04 5.80
CA ALA A 647 33.70 -11.85 4.98
C ALA A 647 34.77 -12.96 5.19
N THR A 648 34.74 -13.64 6.33
CA THR A 648 35.72 -14.71 6.68
C THR A 648 35.24 -16.11 6.34
N GLY A 649 34.03 -16.28 5.84
CA GLY A 649 33.49 -17.56 5.41
C GLY A 649 32.08 -17.87 6.00
N GLU A 650 31.66 -19.12 5.84
CA GLU A 650 30.36 -19.63 6.31
C GLU A 650 30.51 -20.36 7.65
N SER A 651 29.61 -20.11 8.56
CA SER A 651 29.48 -20.86 9.82
C SER A 651 28.05 -21.35 10.01
N ARG A 652 27.90 -22.48 10.71
CA ARG A 652 26.62 -23.16 10.90
C ARG A 652 26.33 -23.31 12.40
N ILE A 653 25.22 -22.75 12.84
CA ILE A 653 24.81 -22.74 14.24
C ILE A 653 23.51 -23.55 14.37
N PRO A 654 23.49 -24.67 15.12
CA PRO A 654 22.24 -25.36 15.42
C PRO A 654 21.30 -24.43 16.16
N MET A 655 20.04 -24.36 15.72
CA MET A 655 19.02 -23.59 16.44
C MET A 655 18.42 -24.41 17.57
N THR A 656 18.07 -23.72 18.66
CA THR A 656 17.38 -24.31 19.81
C THR A 656 15.91 -24.48 19.47
N ASP A 657 15.39 -25.70 19.57
CA ASP A 657 13.96 -25.98 19.51
C ASP A 657 13.31 -25.67 20.86
N ASN A 658 12.42 -24.69 20.88
CA ASN A 658 11.65 -24.29 22.07
C ASN A 658 10.28 -24.99 22.15
N GLY A 659 10.03 -25.97 21.27
CA GLY A 659 8.76 -26.68 21.15
C GLY A 659 7.71 -25.92 20.31
N PRO A 660 6.49 -26.45 20.23
CA PRO A 660 5.37 -25.78 19.58
C PRO A 660 5.11 -24.42 20.24
N TYR A 661 4.82 -23.40 19.42
CA TYR A 661 4.46 -22.08 19.97
C TYR A 661 3.19 -22.21 20.84
N PRO A 662 3.11 -21.53 22.01
CA PRO A 662 2.02 -21.71 22.97
C PRO A 662 0.68 -21.15 22.45
N SER A 663 0.00 -21.91 21.57
CA SER A 663 -1.28 -21.51 21.00
C SER A 663 -2.38 -21.46 22.07
N GLN A 664 -3.18 -20.39 22.03
CA GLN A 664 -4.33 -20.18 22.93
C GLN A 664 -5.67 -20.27 22.17
N THR A 665 -5.67 -20.59 20.88
CA THR A 665 -6.86 -20.62 20.03
C THR A 665 -7.43 -22.01 19.76
N GLY A 666 -6.84 -23.06 20.35
CA GLY A 666 -7.24 -24.43 20.11
C GLY A 666 -6.84 -24.96 18.73
N ALA A 667 -5.71 -24.49 18.20
CA ALA A 667 -5.16 -24.95 16.94
C ALA A 667 -4.75 -26.42 17.00
N ALA A 668 -5.16 -27.20 16.00
CA ALA A 668 -4.78 -28.60 15.82
C ALA A 668 -3.32 -28.74 15.33
N LEU A 669 -2.82 -27.71 14.67
CA LEU A 669 -1.47 -27.63 14.09
C LEU A 669 -0.79 -26.35 14.57
N VAL A 670 0.44 -26.46 15.05
CA VAL A 670 1.27 -25.33 15.45
C VAL A 670 2.71 -25.64 15.10
N ALA A 671 3.39 -24.71 14.46
CA ALA A 671 4.81 -24.84 14.16
C ALA A 671 5.68 -24.74 15.42
N HIS A 672 6.84 -25.36 15.38
CA HIS A 672 7.86 -25.23 16.43
C HIS A 672 8.56 -23.88 16.31
N TYR A 673 8.87 -23.32 17.46
CA TYR A 673 9.55 -22.06 17.59
C TYR A 673 11.04 -22.28 17.84
N PHE A 674 11.88 -21.72 16.96
CA PHE A 674 13.33 -21.87 17.02
C PHE A 674 14.04 -20.56 17.27
N THR A 675 15.14 -20.62 18.02
CA THR A 675 16.00 -19.47 18.32
C THR A 675 17.48 -19.81 18.17
N ALA A 676 18.28 -18.80 17.77
CA ALA A 676 19.74 -18.88 17.80
C ALA A 676 20.35 -17.51 18.11
N LYS A 677 21.45 -17.50 18.85
CA LYS A 677 22.20 -16.27 19.15
C LYS A 677 23.10 -15.90 17.96
N LEU A 678 23.17 -14.61 17.68
CA LEU A 678 24.10 -14.04 16.71
C LEU A 678 25.42 -13.65 17.37
N PRO A 679 26.57 -13.72 16.65
CA PRO A 679 27.84 -13.28 17.18
C PRO A 679 27.89 -11.75 17.31
N VAL A 680 28.34 -11.24 18.47
CA VAL A 680 28.50 -9.80 18.71
C VAL A 680 29.70 -9.26 17.92
N GLY A 681 29.55 -8.07 17.31
CA GLY A 681 30.65 -7.38 16.62
C GLY A 681 31.08 -8.01 15.30
N ALA A 682 30.23 -8.81 14.67
CA ALA A 682 30.54 -9.46 13.39
C ALA A 682 30.40 -8.54 12.16
N GLY A 683 29.89 -7.30 12.36
CA GLY A 683 29.68 -6.35 11.26
C GLY A 683 28.52 -6.75 10.37
N ASP A 684 28.68 -6.58 9.06
CA ASP A 684 27.69 -6.94 8.04
C ASP A 684 27.66 -8.46 7.85
N VAL A 685 26.53 -9.08 8.15
CA VAL A 685 26.31 -10.52 8.09
C VAL A 685 25.12 -10.83 7.20
N ARG A 686 25.30 -11.77 6.29
CA ARG A 686 24.20 -12.41 5.58
C ARG A 686 23.90 -13.76 6.22
N TYR A 687 22.65 -14.16 6.29
CA TYR A 687 22.26 -15.42 6.91
C TYR A 687 21.01 -16.01 6.26
N TYR A 688 20.89 -17.32 6.36
CA TYR A 688 19.66 -18.04 6.00
C TYR A 688 19.46 -19.23 6.95
N LEU A 689 18.26 -19.78 6.90
CA LEU A 689 17.93 -20.98 7.67
C LEU A 689 17.90 -22.20 6.76
N GLU A 690 18.39 -23.32 7.27
CA GLU A 690 18.29 -24.62 6.63
C GLU A 690 17.61 -25.59 7.61
N ALA A 691 16.52 -26.24 7.16
CA ALA A 691 15.80 -27.21 7.94
C ALA A 691 15.74 -28.56 7.23
N GLU A 692 15.90 -29.66 7.96
CA GLU A 692 15.81 -31.04 7.49
C GLU A 692 14.73 -31.76 8.28
N ASP A 693 13.82 -32.45 7.59
CA ASP A 693 12.78 -33.26 8.17
C ASP A 693 13.24 -34.68 8.59
N GLY A 694 12.30 -35.46 9.11
CA GLY A 694 12.53 -36.87 9.51
C GLY A 694 12.78 -37.81 8.33
N LYS A 695 12.53 -37.39 7.09
CA LYS A 695 12.73 -38.18 5.85
C LYS A 695 14.00 -37.78 5.12
N GLY A 696 14.64 -36.68 5.51
CA GLY A 696 15.84 -36.16 4.85
C GLY A 696 15.55 -35.12 3.77
N ASN A 697 14.31 -34.65 3.62
CA ASN A 697 14.04 -33.52 2.76
C ASN A 697 14.57 -32.22 3.40
N ILE A 698 15.18 -31.37 2.58
CA ILE A 698 15.83 -30.14 3.05
C ILE A 698 15.15 -28.93 2.42
N ALA A 699 14.81 -27.95 3.26
CA ALA A 699 14.38 -26.63 2.84
C ALA A 699 15.39 -25.57 3.27
N ARG A 700 15.50 -24.50 2.46
CA ARG A 700 16.27 -23.30 2.78
C ARG A 700 15.37 -22.08 2.76
N GLY A 701 15.49 -21.26 3.79
CA GLY A 701 14.87 -19.95 3.84
C GLY A 701 15.59 -18.95 2.93
N ALA A 702 15.04 -17.77 2.80
CA ALA A 702 15.67 -16.68 2.06
C ALA A 702 16.98 -16.22 2.70
N LEU A 703 17.88 -15.65 1.87
CA LEU A 703 19.09 -14.99 2.36
C LEU A 703 18.73 -13.60 2.88
N GLU A 704 18.95 -13.40 4.16
CA GLU A 704 18.69 -12.17 4.91
C GLU A 704 20.00 -11.44 5.24
N ARG A 705 19.88 -10.21 5.73
CA ARG A 705 21.03 -9.38 6.08
C ARG A 705 20.81 -8.65 7.40
N VAL A 706 21.86 -8.52 8.21
CA VAL A 706 21.87 -7.75 9.46
C VAL A 706 23.25 -7.20 9.74
N TYR A 707 23.34 -6.02 10.35
CA TYR A 707 24.57 -5.48 10.88
C TYR A 707 24.64 -5.72 12.40
N LEU A 708 25.73 -6.28 12.87
CA LEU A 708 25.98 -6.64 14.26
C LEU A 708 27.12 -5.78 14.80
N ALA A 709 26.77 -4.74 15.60
CA ALA A 709 27.70 -3.77 16.16
C ALA A 709 28.63 -4.35 17.24
#